data_9d52b983e9cc0c5c48ede0a3b5388cbb
#
_entry.id   9d52b983e9cc0c5c48ede0a3b5388cbb
#
_cell.length_a   1.000
_cell.length_b   1.000
_cell.length_c   1.000
_cell.angle_alpha   90.00
_cell.angle_beta   90.00
_cell.angle_gamma   90.00
#
_symmetry.space_group_name_H-M   'P 1'
#
loop_
_entity.id
_entity.type
_entity.pdbx_description
1 polymer ?
#
loop_
_entity_poly.entity_id
_entity_poly.type
_entity_poly.pdbx_seq_one_letter_code
_entity_poly.pdbx_strand_id
1 'polypeptide(L)'
;MSGGPKLLRWPKTCCGAQMFDPSPGPRLFALPPGVDFPHMLVCGLKAWMRGTPPEAMARVTLYLNTARMRDRVRAAFHAAGPGFLPRLRLVSDIGADGPSVPPLRRRLELARLVGELTARQQDFAPGTLTFDLADRLADLMDEMQSEGVLPAALEDPALAEEHAVHWERSLAFLRIIAPYFAPDADSSAAGQHRRAVEHLTAMWRVSPPPDPVIVAGSTGSRGATALLMQAVAGLPQGALVLPGYDFDMTPAAWASLVAGPIPDEDHPQYRFARLLQMLGRSPDDVRAWQEGRPHDEARNRLLSLALRPAPVTDQWLAEGAALGPLAPATDGMALIEAATPRSEAMAIAIALRKAADHGQRAVLMTPDRTLARRVVSALDRWGIVPDDSAGRPLHLTAPGRLIRHVCATFSQRLTSEALLILLKHPLTATGSPHRGNHLRFTRELELRLRRSGPPFPEADDLRKWAAGRDDSDCVLWADWVAHWLSQVSVSGVERLSAYSETLFNLIERLAAGPAGAVDDSELWRREAGQLAFAVLANLRAEAAAAAPCAAADFADLVSGLLQEEVARTATGTHPMIAVLGTREARELRADLLILAGLNDGVWPGAASPDPWLSRQMRMKLGLLLPERQIGLSAHDFQLAVAAAPRVILSRSVRDDEAETVPSRWLARLTNLIMGLGEEDGALAAMRERGQGWLRLAEALEQPGHADPEPRPAPRPPVAVRPRELPVTAISRLIRDPYAIYARHILRLRPVDPLLPEPDARLRGQTLHDIVERFIRNRPEGEPEVAATQRLLAITDTVLEETIPWPSARRLWRARIARIAPRFVGAEAARADRGTPALLEEEGRQTLPGIGFTLKARPDRIDQAPDGSLHIYDYKSGKPPTKKERLYFEKQLPLEAAMAERGAFAELGPQPVTALTFIQLGGDGAEETISRAECDFDAEWAALGRLIARYLRRSQGFASRRAVFKVDQRGDYDHLARFGEWQMSDGPLPQDVGATDAE
;
A
#
# COMPACT_ATOMS: atom_id res chain seq x y z
N MET A 1 28.12 22.60 45.80
CA MET A 1 27.24 23.54 46.54
C MET A 1 25.90 23.54 45.83
N SER A 2 24.92 22.88 46.42
CA SER A 2 23.61 22.58 45.84
C SER A 2 22.71 23.82 45.92
N GLY A 3 22.49 24.46 44.81
CA GLY A 3 21.42 25.48 44.64
C GLY A 3 20.12 24.81 44.17
N GLY A 4 19.34 24.34 45.11
CA GLY A 4 17.98 23.89 44.80
C GLY A 4 17.10 25.07 44.33
N PRO A 5 16.05 24.83 43.53
CA PRO A 5 15.20 25.89 43.02
C PRO A 5 14.54 26.66 44.15
N LYS A 6 14.64 28.00 44.09
CA LYS A 6 14.06 28.89 45.10
C LYS A 6 12.53 28.80 45.07
N LEU A 7 11.98 28.26 46.15
CA LEU A 7 10.56 28.23 46.46
C LEU A 7 10.01 29.66 46.65
N LEU A 8 9.00 30.01 45.89
CA LEU A 8 8.21 31.25 46.12
C LEU A 8 7.41 31.13 47.43
N ARG A 9 7.80 31.92 48.48
CA ARG A 9 6.94 32.16 49.64
C ARG A 9 5.86 33.20 49.29
N TRP A 10 4.62 32.84 49.52
CA TRP A 10 3.44 33.66 49.28
C TRP A 10 3.29 34.80 50.32
N PRO A 11 3.04 36.04 49.91
CA PRO A 11 2.51 37.05 50.84
C PRO A 11 0.99 36.92 50.95
N LYS A 12 0.52 36.89 52.18
CA LYS A 12 -0.90 37.05 52.51
C LYS A 12 -1.21 38.56 52.60
N THR A 13 -1.90 39.11 51.58
CA THR A 13 -2.70 40.33 51.82
C THR A 13 -3.83 40.43 50.82
N CYS A 14 -5.02 40.72 51.35
CA CYS A 14 -6.28 40.95 50.69
C CYS A 14 -6.23 42.22 49.85
N CYS A 15 -6.60 42.14 48.56
CA CYS A 15 -7.42 43.07 47.80
C CYS A 15 -7.35 42.79 46.30
N GLY A 16 -8.51 42.41 45.69
CA GLY A 16 -8.65 42.22 44.24
C GLY A 16 -8.05 40.90 43.76
N ALA A 17 -8.83 40.08 43.11
CA ALA A 17 -8.43 38.74 42.65
C ALA A 17 -7.39 38.80 41.51
N GLN A 18 -6.17 39.24 41.79
CA GLN A 18 -5.03 39.10 40.89
C GLN A 18 -4.39 37.74 41.12
N MET A 19 -4.29 36.93 40.07
CA MET A 19 -3.66 35.62 40.13
C MET A 19 -2.13 35.72 40.26
N PHE A 20 -1.56 36.74 39.65
CA PHE A 20 -0.12 36.95 39.62
C PHE A 20 0.26 38.28 40.29
N ASP A 21 1.29 38.27 41.13
CA ASP A 21 1.88 39.47 41.64
C ASP A 21 2.50 40.34 40.52
N PRO A 22 2.58 41.65 40.67
CA PRO A 22 3.29 42.50 39.70
C PRO A 22 4.70 41.96 39.45
N SER A 23 5.08 41.82 38.18
CA SER A 23 6.40 41.35 37.80
C SER A 23 7.07 42.36 36.86
N PRO A 24 8.35 42.65 37.02
CA PRO A 24 9.09 43.56 36.13
C PRO A 24 9.35 42.98 34.74
N GLY A 25 8.98 41.72 34.54
CA GLY A 25 9.18 41.03 33.24
C GLY A 25 8.19 39.91 32.97
N PRO A 26 8.30 39.26 31.79
CA PRO A 26 7.45 38.15 31.41
C PRO A 26 7.44 36.99 32.41
N ARG A 27 6.28 36.39 32.63
CA ARG A 27 6.13 35.22 33.49
C ARG A 27 6.26 33.98 32.62
N LEU A 28 7.43 33.38 32.68
CA LEU A 28 7.79 32.21 31.92
C LEU A 28 7.84 31.00 32.85
N PHE A 29 6.95 30.06 32.60
CA PHE A 29 6.90 28.81 33.32
C PHE A 29 7.06 27.64 32.35
N ALA A 30 7.50 26.52 32.86
CA ALA A 30 7.59 25.29 32.08
C ALA A 30 7.37 24.04 32.95
N LEU A 31 7.09 22.96 32.29
CA LEU A 31 7.07 21.62 32.85
C LEU A 31 8.12 20.75 32.15
N PRO A 32 8.89 19.91 32.89
CA PRO A 32 9.91 19.07 32.29
C PRO A 32 9.28 17.93 31.42
N PRO A 33 10.07 17.23 30.59
CA PRO A 33 9.67 15.97 29.98
C PRO A 33 9.29 14.93 31.04
N GLY A 34 8.39 14.00 30.71
CA GLY A 34 8.02 12.89 31.60
C GLY A 34 6.96 13.19 32.64
N VAL A 35 6.33 14.38 32.61
CA VAL A 35 5.17 14.71 33.44
C VAL A 35 3.87 14.65 32.65
N ASP A 36 2.76 14.32 33.28
CA ASP A 36 1.42 14.49 32.70
C ASP A 36 1.09 15.99 32.63
N PHE A 37 1.42 16.61 31.47
CA PHE A 37 1.28 18.06 31.27
C PHE A 37 -0.11 18.59 31.57
N PRO A 38 -1.24 18.02 31.04
CA PRO A 38 -2.59 18.46 31.38
C PRO A 38 -2.89 18.43 32.87
N HIS A 39 -2.50 17.35 33.55
CA HIS A 39 -2.74 17.17 34.99
C HIS A 39 -1.94 18.19 35.80
N MET A 40 -0.65 18.34 35.52
CA MET A 40 0.23 19.27 36.22
C MET A 40 -0.16 20.73 35.96
N LEU A 41 -0.64 21.06 34.74
CA LEU A 41 -1.18 22.36 34.42
C LEU A 41 -2.37 22.70 35.33
N VAL A 42 -3.31 21.77 35.48
CA VAL A 42 -4.50 21.95 36.34
C VAL A 42 -4.13 22.06 37.84
N CYS A 43 -3.22 21.20 38.31
CA CYS A 43 -2.73 21.24 39.67
C CYS A 43 -2.07 22.59 39.97
N GLY A 44 -1.24 23.10 39.08
CA GLY A 44 -0.64 24.44 39.23
C GLY A 44 -1.69 25.56 39.21
N LEU A 45 -2.64 25.54 38.27
CA LEU A 45 -3.73 26.54 38.26
C LEU A 45 -4.49 26.55 39.60
N LYS A 46 -4.87 25.38 40.10
CA LYS A 46 -5.55 25.27 41.40
C LYS A 46 -4.66 25.76 42.55
N ALA A 47 -3.36 25.53 42.51
CA ALA A 47 -2.41 26.00 43.52
C ALA A 47 -2.29 27.53 43.49
N TRP A 48 -2.19 28.14 42.33
CA TRP A 48 -2.13 29.58 42.12
C TRP A 48 -3.41 30.28 42.54
N MET A 49 -4.57 29.62 42.42
CA MET A 49 -5.88 30.16 42.77
C MET A 49 -6.30 29.86 44.22
N ARG A 50 -5.42 29.28 45.04
CA ARG A 50 -5.71 29.05 46.47
C ARG A 50 -5.94 30.36 47.21
N GLY A 51 -7.07 30.44 47.93
CA GLY A 51 -7.43 31.65 48.71
C GLY A 51 -8.16 32.71 47.90
N THR A 52 -8.39 32.51 46.59
CA THR A 52 -9.27 33.33 45.76
C THR A 52 -10.69 32.75 45.77
N PRO A 53 -11.73 33.60 45.53
CA PRO A 53 -13.09 33.10 45.39
C PRO A 53 -13.20 32.07 44.27
N PRO A 54 -14.03 31.03 44.44
CA PRO A 54 -14.10 29.93 43.43
C PRO A 54 -14.43 30.40 42.02
N GLU A 55 -15.23 31.40 41.84
CA GLU A 55 -15.62 32.03 40.59
C GLU A 55 -14.46 32.73 39.86
N ALA A 56 -13.39 33.06 40.56
CA ALA A 56 -12.19 33.65 39.96
C ALA A 56 -11.55 32.72 38.91
N MET A 57 -11.68 31.38 39.07
CA MET A 57 -11.24 30.43 38.07
C MET A 57 -11.94 30.63 36.72
N ALA A 58 -13.25 30.96 36.71
CA ALA A 58 -14.00 31.19 35.48
C ALA A 58 -13.57 32.46 34.71
N ARG A 59 -12.77 33.34 35.32
CA ARG A 59 -12.21 34.52 34.67
C ARG A 59 -10.90 34.21 33.94
N VAL A 60 -10.16 33.19 34.35
CA VAL A 60 -8.91 32.77 33.70
C VAL A 60 -9.18 32.35 32.27
N THR A 61 -8.47 32.96 31.33
CA THR A 61 -8.49 32.51 29.91
C THR A 61 -7.26 31.67 29.65
N LEU A 62 -7.48 30.44 29.24
CA LEU A 62 -6.43 29.46 28.94
C LEU A 62 -6.43 29.10 27.46
N TYR A 63 -5.39 29.53 26.73
CA TYR A 63 -5.17 29.16 25.34
C TYR A 63 -4.35 27.89 25.26
N LEU A 64 -4.86 26.88 24.54
CA LEU A 64 -4.28 25.57 24.37
C LEU A 64 -3.98 25.30 22.88
N ASN A 65 -3.04 24.41 22.61
CA ASN A 65 -2.57 24.14 21.26
C ASN A 65 -3.47 23.20 20.44
N THR A 66 -4.15 22.22 21.09
CA THR A 66 -4.96 21.20 20.40
C THR A 66 -6.32 20.99 21.09
N ALA A 67 -7.32 20.53 20.32
CA ALA A 67 -8.61 20.12 20.87
C ALA A 67 -8.47 18.99 21.90
N ARG A 68 -7.59 18.02 21.63
CA ARG A 68 -7.31 16.91 22.53
C ARG A 68 -6.72 17.40 23.87
N MET A 69 -5.76 18.34 23.83
CA MET A 69 -5.22 18.99 25.04
C MET A 69 -6.34 19.66 25.82
N ARG A 70 -7.23 20.39 25.17
CA ARG A 70 -8.41 21.04 25.80
C ARG A 70 -9.29 20.01 26.51
N ASP A 71 -9.59 18.90 25.86
CA ASP A 71 -10.45 17.86 26.42
C ASP A 71 -9.76 17.13 27.60
N ARG A 72 -8.44 16.89 27.51
CA ARG A 72 -7.65 16.34 28.64
C ARG A 72 -7.55 17.30 29.82
N VAL A 73 -7.35 18.58 29.58
CA VAL A 73 -7.38 19.58 30.64
C VAL A 73 -8.76 19.64 31.31
N ARG A 74 -9.84 19.56 30.50
CA ARG A 74 -11.21 19.47 31.04
C ARG A 74 -11.40 18.23 31.91
N ALA A 75 -10.95 17.08 31.43
CA ALA A 75 -11.01 15.83 32.19
C ALA A 75 -10.18 15.89 33.49
N ALA A 76 -9.01 16.52 33.46
CA ALA A 76 -8.19 16.75 34.67
C ALA A 76 -8.87 17.64 35.70
N PHE A 77 -9.58 18.68 35.26
CA PHE A 77 -10.42 19.49 36.16
C PHE A 77 -11.55 18.67 36.79
N HIS A 78 -12.25 17.85 36.02
CA HIS A 78 -13.32 16.98 36.53
C HIS A 78 -12.77 15.98 37.57
N ALA A 79 -11.61 15.35 37.26
CA ALA A 79 -10.95 14.41 38.20
C ALA A 79 -10.48 15.11 39.49
N ALA A 80 -10.15 16.37 39.45
CA ALA A 80 -9.70 17.14 40.61
C ALA A 80 -10.85 17.65 41.49
N GLY A 81 -12.10 17.23 41.24
CA GLY A 81 -13.31 17.52 42.01
C GLY A 81 -14.13 18.73 41.49
N PRO A 82 -15.31 18.95 42.06
CA PRO A 82 -16.22 19.98 41.59
C PRO A 82 -15.61 21.38 41.70
N GLY A 83 -15.91 22.25 40.72
CA GLY A 83 -15.43 23.62 40.68
C GLY A 83 -15.69 24.32 39.37
N PHE A 84 -15.39 25.61 39.29
CA PHE A 84 -15.47 26.35 38.03
C PHE A 84 -14.30 26.01 37.13
N LEU A 85 -14.58 25.97 35.82
CA LEU A 85 -13.56 25.77 34.75
C LEU A 85 -13.06 27.14 34.27
N PRO A 86 -11.80 27.26 33.87
CA PRO A 86 -11.33 28.43 33.12
C PRO A 86 -11.96 28.45 31.74
N ARG A 87 -11.88 29.58 31.05
CA ARG A 87 -12.28 29.74 29.65
C ARG A 87 -11.27 29.05 28.78
N LEU A 88 -11.53 27.77 28.41
CA LEU A 88 -10.66 26.98 27.56
C LEU A 88 -10.87 27.37 26.09
N ARG A 89 -9.82 27.87 25.42
CA ARG A 89 -9.81 28.28 24.03
C ARG A 89 -8.64 27.60 23.30
N LEU A 90 -8.82 27.35 22.02
CA LEU A 90 -7.67 26.91 21.19
C LEU A 90 -7.00 28.15 20.60
N VAL A 91 -5.68 28.09 20.42
CA VAL A 91 -4.93 29.11 19.70
C VAL A 91 -5.47 29.27 18.29
N SER A 92 -5.87 28.15 17.64
CA SER A 92 -6.48 28.13 16.30
C SER A 92 -7.86 28.77 16.20
N ASP A 93 -8.59 28.93 17.33
CA ASP A 93 -9.93 29.51 17.32
C ASP A 93 -9.90 31.05 17.13
N ILE A 94 -8.72 31.67 17.28
CA ILE A 94 -8.55 33.10 17.11
C ILE A 94 -8.75 33.47 15.64
N GLY A 95 -9.84 34.19 15.29
CA GLY A 95 -10.14 34.57 13.92
C GLY A 95 -10.82 33.49 13.06
N ALA A 96 -11.19 32.35 13.64
CA ALA A 96 -11.81 31.25 12.89
C ALA A 96 -13.22 31.59 12.33
N ASP A 97 -13.93 32.55 12.94
CA ASP A 97 -15.28 32.96 12.51
C ASP A 97 -15.28 33.93 11.31
N GLY A 98 -14.12 34.32 10.79
CA GLY A 98 -13.99 35.25 9.67
C GLY A 98 -14.21 34.54 8.31
N PRO A 99 -14.55 35.30 7.24
CA PRO A 99 -14.72 34.75 5.91
C PRO A 99 -13.37 34.24 5.36
N SER A 100 -13.27 32.98 5.02
CA SER A 100 -12.08 32.39 4.37
C SER A 100 -12.43 31.73 3.04
N VAL A 101 -11.48 31.77 2.11
CA VAL A 101 -11.61 31.01 0.87
C VAL A 101 -11.62 29.52 1.20
N PRO A 102 -12.60 28.74 0.69
CA PRO A 102 -12.55 27.29 0.84
C PRO A 102 -11.21 26.71 0.35
N PRO A 103 -10.53 25.85 1.14
CA PRO A 103 -9.22 25.35 0.77
C PRO A 103 -9.16 24.73 -0.62
N LEU A 104 -10.19 23.96 -1.00
CA LEU A 104 -10.26 23.33 -2.31
C LEU A 104 -10.41 24.35 -3.45
N ARG A 105 -11.23 25.40 -3.28
CA ARG A 105 -11.32 26.48 -4.27
C ARG A 105 -9.96 27.10 -4.53
N ARG A 106 -9.26 27.47 -3.47
CA ARG A 106 -7.92 28.06 -3.55
C ARG A 106 -6.93 27.12 -4.26
N ARG A 107 -6.95 25.82 -3.93
CA ARG A 107 -6.13 24.80 -4.59
C ARG A 107 -6.40 24.77 -6.09
N LEU A 108 -7.67 24.75 -6.50
CA LEU A 108 -8.07 24.71 -7.91
C LEU A 108 -7.69 25.98 -8.66
N GLU A 109 -7.85 27.17 -8.03
CA GLU A 109 -7.41 28.46 -8.59
C GLU A 109 -5.89 28.50 -8.78
N LEU A 110 -5.11 28.09 -7.77
CA LEU A 110 -3.66 28.01 -7.87
C LEU A 110 -3.21 27.00 -8.92
N ALA A 111 -3.86 25.83 -9.02
CA ALA A 111 -3.55 24.84 -10.03
C ALA A 111 -3.77 25.39 -11.44
N ARG A 112 -4.83 26.19 -11.67
CA ARG A 112 -5.05 26.89 -12.95
C ARG A 112 -3.92 27.86 -13.26
N LEU A 113 -3.52 28.69 -12.30
CA LEU A 113 -2.45 29.69 -12.49
C LEU A 113 -1.08 29.02 -12.72
N VAL A 114 -0.77 27.96 -11.95
CA VAL A 114 0.45 27.17 -12.14
C VAL A 114 0.46 26.50 -13.50
N GLY A 115 -0.69 25.92 -13.95
CA GLY A 115 -0.83 25.31 -15.27
C GLY A 115 -0.61 26.29 -16.41
N GLU A 116 -1.14 27.52 -16.32
CA GLU A 116 -0.93 28.58 -17.31
C GLU A 116 0.55 29.00 -17.42
N LEU A 117 1.27 28.99 -16.29
CA LEU A 117 2.69 29.37 -16.26
C LEU A 117 3.58 28.23 -16.77
N THR A 118 3.34 26.99 -16.35
CA THR A 118 4.10 25.82 -16.81
C THR A 118 3.93 25.59 -18.31
N ALA A 119 2.76 25.90 -18.88
CA ALA A 119 2.54 25.87 -20.32
C ALA A 119 3.40 26.88 -21.10
N ARG A 120 3.78 27.98 -20.47
CA ARG A 120 4.66 29.01 -21.05
C ARG A 120 6.15 28.72 -20.84
N GLN A 121 6.51 27.96 -19.82
CA GLN A 121 7.89 27.64 -19.43
C GLN A 121 8.04 26.12 -19.27
N GLN A 122 8.23 25.42 -20.41
CA GLN A 122 8.27 23.95 -20.46
C GLN A 122 9.42 23.29 -19.65
N ASP A 123 10.47 24.04 -19.31
CA ASP A 123 11.61 23.56 -18.53
C ASP A 123 11.40 23.64 -17.01
N PHE A 124 10.24 24.11 -16.55
CA PHE A 124 9.93 24.23 -15.15
C PHE A 124 9.33 22.92 -14.63
N ALA A 125 10.05 22.24 -13.75
CA ALA A 125 9.62 21.01 -13.08
C ALA A 125 9.04 19.94 -14.02
N PRO A 126 9.81 19.44 -15.00
CA PRO A 126 9.33 18.41 -15.92
C PRO A 126 8.91 17.15 -15.15
N GLY A 127 7.68 16.69 -15.38
CA GLY A 127 7.13 15.49 -14.76
C GLY A 127 6.48 15.67 -13.38
N THR A 128 6.37 16.91 -12.87
CA THR A 128 5.64 17.19 -11.62
C THR A 128 4.19 17.51 -11.94
N LEU A 129 3.25 16.92 -11.19
CA LEU A 129 1.82 17.15 -11.38
C LEU A 129 1.45 18.59 -10.99
N THR A 130 0.58 19.22 -11.78
CA THR A 130 0.15 20.62 -11.58
C THR A 130 -0.50 20.82 -10.20
N PHE A 131 -1.27 19.84 -9.73
CA PHE A 131 -1.92 19.92 -8.42
C PHE A 131 -0.91 19.82 -7.27
N ASP A 132 0.13 19.00 -7.37
CA ASP A 132 1.20 18.91 -6.35
C ASP A 132 1.97 20.22 -6.22
N LEU A 133 2.26 20.87 -7.36
CA LEU A 133 2.89 22.19 -7.35
C LEU A 133 1.98 23.25 -6.72
N ALA A 134 0.68 23.22 -7.03
CA ALA A 134 -0.29 24.13 -6.45
C ALA A 134 -0.41 23.95 -4.94
N ASP A 135 -0.40 22.71 -4.44
CA ASP A 135 -0.43 22.40 -3.01
C ASP A 135 0.81 22.93 -2.29
N ARG A 136 2.00 22.70 -2.86
CA ARG A 136 3.25 23.24 -2.31
C ARG A 136 3.25 24.78 -2.31
N LEU A 137 2.63 25.40 -3.33
CA LEU A 137 2.49 26.85 -3.39
C LEU A 137 1.53 27.37 -2.32
N ALA A 138 0.39 26.68 -2.11
CA ALA A 138 -0.55 26.99 -1.05
C ALA A 138 0.09 26.90 0.34
N ASP A 139 0.88 25.84 0.59
CA ASP A 139 1.63 25.64 1.84
C ASP A 139 2.64 26.79 2.08
N LEU A 140 3.39 27.18 1.03
CA LEU A 140 4.34 28.30 1.10
C LEU A 140 3.61 29.62 1.41
N MET A 141 2.48 29.88 0.74
CA MET A 141 1.66 31.07 0.99
C MET A 141 1.15 31.10 2.45
N ASP A 142 0.65 29.99 2.96
CA ASP A 142 0.18 29.90 4.35
C ASP A 142 1.32 30.11 5.35
N GLU A 143 2.51 29.59 5.05
CA GLU A 143 3.70 29.84 5.86
C GLU A 143 4.08 31.32 5.84
N MET A 144 4.20 31.94 4.65
CA MET A 144 4.53 33.35 4.51
C MET A 144 3.52 34.24 5.25
N GLN A 145 2.22 33.96 5.10
CA GLN A 145 1.17 34.68 5.83
C GLN A 145 1.27 34.47 7.34
N SER A 146 1.54 33.25 7.81
CA SER A 146 1.70 32.96 9.23
C SER A 146 2.93 33.62 9.85
N GLU A 147 4.06 33.66 9.12
CA GLU A 147 5.31 34.30 9.58
C GLU A 147 5.31 35.83 9.34
N GLY A 148 4.37 36.34 8.55
CA GLY A 148 4.27 37.77 8.22
C GLY A 148 5.28 38.24 7.18
N VAL A 149 5.72 37.34 6.30
CA VAL A 149 6.61 37.64 5.18
C VAL A 149 5.78 38.04 3.96
N LEU A 150 6.02 39.22 3.43
CA LEU A 150 5.33 39.73 2.25
C LEU A 150 6.05 39.31 0.95
N PRO A 151 5.35 39.08 -0.17
CA PRO A 151 5.96 38.77 -1.46
C PRO A 151 7.01 39.77 -1.92
N ALA A 152 6.87 41.05 -1.59
CA ALA A 152 7.84 42.10 -1.92
C ALA A 152 9.25 41.82 -1.33
N ALA A 153 9.34 41.09 -0.21
CA ALA A 153 10.65 40.72 0.34
C ALA A 153 11.43 39.73 -0.56
N LEU A 154 10.78 39.09 -1.50
CA LEU A 154 11.37 38.18 -2.49
C LEU A 154 11.98 38.90 -3.71
N GLU A 155 11.65 40.19 -3.89
CA GLU A 155 12.20 41.03 -4.96
C GLU A 155 13.60 41.59 -4.64
N ASP A 156 14.11 41.29 -3.43
CA ASP A 156 15.45 41.73 -3.00
C ASP A 156 16.53 41.06 -3.86
N PRO A 157 17.35 41.86 -4.65
CA PRO A 157 18.42 41.34 -5.48
C PRO A 157 19.50 40.55 -4.69
N ALA A 158 19.63 40.80 -3.39
CA ALA A 158 20.55 40.06 -2.53
C ALA A 158 20.19 38.57 -2.40
N LEU A 159 18.97 38.17 -2.78
CA LEU A 159 18.57 36.75 -2.87
C LEU A 159 19.10 36.05 -4.12
N ALA A 160 19.48 36.81 -5.15
CA ALA A 160 19.92 36.29 -6.46
C ALA A 160 21.41 35.96 -6.53
N GLU A 161 22.25 36.37 -5.56
CA GLU A 161 23.70 36.36 -5.65
C GLU A 161 24.33 34.98 -5.96
N GLU A 162 23.66 33.85 -5.59
CA GLU A 162 24.21 32.52 -5.81
C GLU A 162 23.37 31.63 -6.76
N HIS A 163 22.11 32.00 -7.08
CA HIS A 163 21.18 31.16 -7.85
C HIS A 163 20.24 31.95 -8.75
N ALA A 164 20.78 32.80 -9.62
CA ALA A 164 20.02 33.73 -10.46
C ALA A 164 18.87 33.07 -11.27
N VAL A 165 19.13 31.90 -11.90
CA VAL A 165 18.13 31.22 -12.72
C VAL A 165 16.96 30.64 -11.90
N HIS A 166 17.26 30.09 -10.70
CA HIS A 166 16.20 29.58 -9.80
C HIS A 166 15.41 30.73 -9.19
N TRP A 167 16.07 31.82 -8.85
CA TRP A 167 15.44 33.02 -8.30
C TRP A 167 14.50 33.69 -9.32
N GLU A 168 14.89 33.87 -10.59
CA GLU A 168 14.03 34.42 -11.62
C GLU A 168 12.77 33.59 -11.84
N ARG A 169 12.91 32.25 -11.83
CA ARG A 169 11.79 31.32 -11.90
C ARG A 169 10.87 31.45 -10.70
N SER A 170 11.41 31.46 -9.49
CA SER A 170 10.64 31.65 -8.25
C SER A 170 9.90 32.98 -8.24
N LEU A 171 10.54 34.09 -8.69
CA LEU A 171 9.89 35.39 -8.81
C LEU A 171 8.67 35.36 -9.75
N ALA A 172 8.75 34.68 -10.89
CA ALA A 172 7.64 34.60 -11.83
C ALA A 172 6.39 33.96 -11.18
N PHE A 173 6.61 32.94 -10.34
CA PHE A 173 5.52 32.31 -9.57
C PHE A 173 5.02 33.18 -8.41
N LEU A 174 5.93 33.82 -7.71
CA LEU A 174 5.60 34.65 -6.55
C LEU A 174 4.82 35.91 -6.93
N ARG A 175 5.01 36.41 -8.15
CA ARG A 175 4.14 37.47 -8.72
C ARG A 175 2.70 37.04 -8.90
N ILE A 176 2.44 35.73 -9.11
CA ILE A 176 1.08 35.17 -9.20
C ILE A 176 0.37 35.24 -7.84
N ILE A 177 1.11 35.03 -6.73
CA ILE A 177 0.53 35.01 -5.39
C ILE A 177 0.43 36.39 -4.74
N ALA A 178 1.12 37.42 -5.28
CA ALA A 178 1.10 38.77 -4.71
C ALA A 178 -0.32 39.34 -4.49
N PRO A 179 -1.29 39.16 -5.40
CA PRO A 179 -2.66 39.64 -5.20
C PRO A 179 -3.35 39.07 -3.94
N TYR A 180 -3.00 37.84 -3.53
CA TYR A 180 -3.58 37.19 -2.33
C TYR A 180 -3.04 37.74 -1.01
N PHE A 181 -2.05 38.64 -1.05
CA PHE A 181 -1.47 39.30 0.11
C PHE A 181 -1.98 40.77 0.27
N ALA A 182 -2.83 41.24 -0.65
CA ALA A 182 -3.43 42.54 -0.54
C ALA A 182 -4.31 42.66 0.75
N PRO A 183 -4.40 43.84 1.37
CA PRO A 183 -5.17 44.02 2.63
C PRO A 183 -6.64 43.60 2.53
N ASP A 184 -7.23 43.78 1.37
CA ASP A 184 -8.63 43.52 0.99
C ASP A 184 -8.81 42.15 0.26
N ALA A 185 -7.72 41.40 0.05
CA ALA A 185 -7.83 40.10 -0.54
C ALA A 185 -8.50 39.09 0.41
N ASP A 186 -9.26 38.18 -0.21
CA ASP A 186 -9.78 37.03 0.50
C ASP A 186 -8.60 36.17 1.00
N SER A 187 -8.45 36.10 2.32
CA SER A 187 -7.30 35.44 2.93
C SER A 187 -7.54 33.99 3.26
N SER A 188 -6.46 33.23 3.33
CA SER A 188 -6.47 31.89 3.87
C SER A 188 -6.75 31.88 5.38
N ALA A 189 -7.05 30.70 5.91
CA ALA A 189 -7.21 30.53 7.36
C ALA A 189 -5.94 30.95 8.14
N ALA A 190 -4.74 30.70 7.60
CA ALA A 190 -3.48 31.12 8.19
C ALA A 190 -3.32 32.65 8.21
N GLY A 191 -3.65 33.32 7.12
CA GLY A 191 -3.63 34.77 7.02
C GLY A 191 -4.66 35.43 7.94
N GLN A 192 -5.86 34.89 8.04
CA GLN A 192 -6.89 35.36 8.97
C GLN A 192 -6.47 35.21 10.42
N HIS A 193 -5.96 34.05 10.79
CA HIS A 193 -5.44 33.81 12.13
C HIS A 193 -4.35 34.84 12.49
N ARG A 194 -3.40 35.07 11.58
CA ARG A 194 -2.35 36.09 11.80
C ARG A 194 -2.93 37.49 12.01
N ARG A 195 -3.82 37.95 11.13
CA ARG A 195 -4.47 39.27 11.26
C ARG A 195 -5.27 39.39 12.55
N ALA A 196 -5.99 38.33 12.94
CA ALA A 196 -6.75 38.33 14.19
C ALA A 196 -5.84 38.39 15.41
N VAL A 197 -4.69 37.71 15.41
CA VAL A 197 -3.70 37.81 16.49
C VAL A 197 -3.07 39.20 16.53
N GLU A 198 -2.73 39.80 15.39
CA GLU A 198 -2.19 41.18 15.32
C GLU A 198 -3.20 42.21 15.86
N HIS A 199 -4.46 42.06 15.47
CA HIS A 199 -5.54 42.93 15.99
C HIS A 199 -5.71 42.74 17.49
N LEU A 200 -5.76 41.52 17.99
CA LEU A 200 -5.86 41.21 19.42
C LEU A 200 -4.67 41.80 20.20
N THR A 201 -3.45 41.66 19.64
CA THR A 201 -2.24 42.23 20.23
C THR A 201 -2.28 43.77 20.31
N ALA A 202 -2.76 44.43 19.26
CA ALA A 202 -2.92 45.85 19.20
C ALA A 202 -3.95 46.35 20.25
N MET A 203 -5.08 45.64 20.38
CA MET A 203 -6.08 45.93 21.41
C MET A 203 -5.49 45.79 22.83
N TRP A 204 -4.73 44.74 23.10
CA TRP A 204 -4.14 44.49 24.41
C TRP A 204 -3.05 45.51 24.78
N ARG A 205 -2.39 46.10 23.82
CA ARG A 205 -1.44 47.21 24.08
C ARG A 205 -2.15 48.47 24.59
N VAL A 206 -3.39 48.72 24.11
CA VAL A 206 -4.19 49.88 24.51
C VAL A 206 -5.00 49.60 25.77
N SER A 207 -5.59 48.42 25.86
CA SER A 207 -6.44 48.00 26.98
C SER A 207 -6.12 46.53 27.35
N PRO A 208 -5.12 46.32 28.20
CA PRO A 208 -4.75 44.98 28.64
C PRO A 208 -5.90 44.35 29.46
N PRO A 209 -6.16 43.06 29.27
CA PRO A 209 -7.19 42.35 30.03
C PRO A 209 -6.85 42.35 31.52
N PRO A 210 -7.83 42.66 32.41
CA PRO A 210 -7.60 42.64 33.83
C PRO A 210 -7.50 41.23 34.41
N ASP A 211 -8.11 40.27 33.75
CA ASP A 211 -8.15 38.86 34.16
C ASP A 211 -6.92 38.09 33.63
N PRO A 212 -6.52 36.99 34.27
CA PRO A 212 -5.38 36.21 33.84
C PRO A 212 -5.54 35.58 32.46
N VAL A 213 -4.50 35.71 31.62
CA VAL A 213 -4.40 35.08 30.28
C VAL A 213 -3.16 34.20 30.22
N ILE A 214 -3.35 32.92 29.97
CA ILE A 214 -2.28 31.94 29.97
C ILE A 214 -2.25 31.20 28.63
N VAL A 215 -1.05 31.08 28.01
CA VAL A 215 -0.84 30.18 26.89
C VAL A 215 -0.08 28.96 27.39
N ALA A 216 -0.65 27.77 27.22
CA ALA A 216 -0.07 26.52 27.70
C ALA A 216 0.00 25.44 26.66
N GLY A 217 1.07 24.62 26.68
CA GLY A 217 1.25 23.46 25.82
C GLY A 217 1.71 23.79 24.40
N SER A 218 2.01 25.06 24.08
CA SER A 218 2.53 25.45 22.77
C SER A 218 4.04 25.61 22.78
N THR A 219 4.68 25.21 21.67
CA THR A 219 6.11 25.43 21.43
C THR A 219 6.40 26.73 20.68
N GLY A 220 5.39 27.52 20.31
CA GLY A 220 5.56 28.73 19.53
C GLY A 220 6.13 28.50 18.12
N SER A 221 5.86 27.34 17.52
CA SER A 221 6.48 26.91 16.28
C SER A 221 5.98 27.60 15.01
N ARG A 222 4.93 28.41 15.06
CA ARG A 222 4.39 29.24 13.95
C ARG A 222 4.41 30.70 14.35
N GLY A 223 4.72 31.59 13.40
CA GLY A 223 4.90 33.02 13.67
C GLY A 223 3.70 33.69 14.32
N ALA A 224 2.48 33.39 13.86
CA ALA A 224 1.25 33.94 14.51
C ALA A 224 1.11 33.45 15.97
N THR A 225 1.44 32.19 16.25
CA THR A 225 1.43 31.65 17.62
C THR A 225 2.52 32.27 18.50
N ALA A 226 3.73 32.46 17.95
CA ALA A 226 4.83 33.11 18.63
C ALA A 226 4.47 34.56 18.97
N LEU A 227 3.83 35.28 18.04
CA LEU A 227 3.32 36.63 18.26
C LEU A 227 2.28 36.69 19.41
N LEU A 228 1.34 35.72 19.44
CA LEU A 228 0.40 35.61 20.56
C LEU A 228 1.11 35.38 21.89
N MET A 229 2.09 34.47 21.90
CA MET A 229 2.89 34.16 23.10
C MET A 229 3.66 35.41 23.58
N GLN A 230 4.28 36.15 22.67
CA GLN A 230 4.95 37.41 23.00
C GLN A 230 3.95 38.45 23.62
N ALA A 231 2.79 38.58 22.98
CA ALA A 231 1.75 39.49 23.49
C ALA A 231 1.29 39.13 24.90
N VAL A 232 0.99 37.84 25.12
CA VAL A 232 0.56 37.35 26.46
C VAL A 232 1.68 37.50 27.49
N ALA A 233 2.93 37.23 27.10
CA ALA A 233 4.09 37.39 27.99
C ALA A 233 4.23 38.86 28.48
N GLY A 234 3.83 39.82 27.67
CA GLY A 234 3.84 41.26 28.02
C GLY A 234 2.65 41.73 28.83
N LEU A 235 1.61 40.93 29.04
CA LEU A 235 0.41 41.35 29.81
C LEU A 235 0.68 41.40 31.31
N PRO A 236 0.04 42.37 32.05
CA PRO A 236 0.12 42.47 33.51
C PRO A 236 -0.27 41.18 34.24
N GLN A 237 -1.25 40.45 33.72
CA GLN A 237 -1.72 39.13 34.23
C GLN A 237 -1.51 38.02 33.20
N GLY A 238 -0.45 38.15 32.37
CA GLY A 238 -0.09 37.12 31.37
C GLY A 238 0.93 36.12 31.89
N ALA A 239 0.87 34.88 31.41
CA ALA A 239 1.87 33.84 31.64
C ALA A 239 1.98 32.83 30.49
N LEU A 240 3.15 32.27 30.29
CA LEU A 240 3.40 31.17 29.40
C LEU A 240 3.75 29.92 30.20
N VAL A 241 3.22 28.73 29.78
CA VAL A 241 3.56 27.44 30.37
C VAL A 241 4.03 26.52 29.25
N LEU A 242 5.35 26.34 29.16
CA LEU A 242 6.01 25.59 28.09
C LEU A 242 5.99 24.07 28.36
N PRO A 243 5.72 23.21 27.36
CA PRO A 243 5.70 21.77 27.56
C PRO A 243 7.08 21.17 27.29
N GLY A 244 7.57 20.29 28.15
CA GLY A 244 8.79 19.51 27.89
C GLY A 244 10.07 20.35 27.78
N TYR A 245 10.19 21.35 28.64
CA TYR A 245 11.36 22.20 28.75
C TYR A 245 12.50 21.44 29.44
N ASP A 246 13.67 21.46 28.84
CA ASP A 246 14.83 20.76 29.35
C ASP A 246 15.58 21.61 30.37
N PHE A 247 15.32 21.38 31.64
CA PHE A 247 16.00 22.05 32.76
C PHE A 247 17.42 21.50 33.03
N ASP A 248 17.78 20.36 32.42
CA ASP A 248 19.08 19.73 32.58
C ASP A 248 20.12 20.22 31.55
N MET A 249 19.69 21.05 30.56
CA MET A 249 20.61 21.65 29.61
C MET A 249 21.43 22.77 30.22
N THR A 250 22.73 22.76 29.94
CA THR A 250 23.67 23.83 30.39
C THR A 250 23.43 25.14 29.64
N PRO A 251 23.74 26.31 30.25
CA PRO A 251 23.65 27.59 29.55
C PRO A 251 24.44 27.64 28.23
N ALA A 252 25.59 26.96 28.17
CA ALA A 252 26.39 26.85 26.95
C ALA A 252 25.66 26.08 25.85
N ALA A 253 24.98 24.98 26.19
CA ALA A 253 24.18 24.20 25.25
C ALA A 253 22.94 25.01 24.76
N TRP A 254 22.32 25.78 25.64
CA TRP A 254 21.24 26.69 25.23
C TRP A 254 21.73 27.78 24.27
N ALA A 255 22.86 28.37 24.57
CA ALA A 255 23.46 29.45 23.74
C ALA A 255 23.85 28.94 22.35
N SER A 256 24.36 27.70 22.24
CA SER A 256 24.78 27.12 20.95
C SER A 256 23.63 26.96 19.97
N LEU A 257 22.38 26.73 20.44
CA LEU A 257 21.21 26.51 19.60
C LEU A 257 20.91 27.68 18.64
N VAL A 258 21.17 28.89 19.07
CA VAL A 258 20.88 30.12 18.31
C VAL A 258 22.18 30.85 17.88
N ALA A 259 23.35 30.29 18.19
CA ALA A 259 24.65 30.83 17.80
C ALA A 259 25.02 30.43 16.35
N GLY A 260 25.74 31.32 15.66
CA GLY A 260 26.22 31.01 14.32
C GLY A 260 25.29 31.41 13.18
N PRO A 261 25.75 31.24 11.93
CA PRO A 261 25.04 31.68 10.75
C PRO A 261 23.85 30.74 10.39
N ILE A 262 23.91 29.49 10.87
CA ILE A 262 22.85 28.49 10.64
C ILE A 262 22.40 28.01 12.03
N PRO A 263 21.15 28.27 12.40
CA PRO A 263 20.62 27.84 13.70
C PRO A 263 20.34 26.33 13.71
N ASP A 264 20.45 25.69 14.89
CA ASP A 264 20.20 24.25 15.07
C ASP A 264 18.68 23.96 15.17
N GLU A 265 17.93 24.24 14.08
CA GLU A 265 16.46 24.07 14.04
C GLU A 265 16.03 22.61 14.22
N ASP A 266 16.89 21.64 14.02
CA ASP A 266 16.66 20.21 14.24
C ASP A 266 16.77 19.76 15.71
N HIS A 267 17.18 20.67 16.62
CA HIS A 267 17.27 20.38 18.06
C HIS A 267 15.89 20.48 18.75
N PRO A 268 15.54 19.56 19.68
CA PRO A 268 14.24 19.55 20.38
C PRO A 268 13.91 20.84 21.13
N GLN A 269 14.91 21.54 21.66
CA GLN A 269 14.72 22.76 22.47
C GLN A 269 14.91 24.07 21.69
N TYR A 270 15.25 24.02 20.40
CA TYR A 270 15.50 25.22 19.58
C TYR A 270 14.38 26.25 19.66
N ARG A 271 13.12 25.81 19.62
CA ARG A 271 11.95 26.69 19.64
C ARG A 271 11.85 27.52 20.90
N PHE A 272 12.20 26.94 22.04
CA PHE A 272 12.23 27.67 23.31
C PHE A 272 13.40 28.62 23.36
N ALA A 273 14.59 28.26 22.87
CA ALA A 273 15.74 29.15 22.74
C ALA A 273 15.39 30.38 21.88
N ARG A 274 14.72 30.16 20.72
CA ARG A 274 14.28 31.24 19.84
C ARG A 274 13.21 32.15 20.53
N LEU A 275 12.24 31.56 21.22
CA LEU A 275 11.24 32.32 21.97
C LEU A 275 11.88 33.17 23.06
N LEU A 276 12.81 32.64 23.83
CA LEU A 276 13.54 33.35 24.88
C LEU A 276 14.37 34.48 24.28
N GLN A 277 15.07 34.27 23.16
CA GLN A 277 15.77 35.29 22.42
C GLN A 277 14.84 36.46 22.02
N MET A 278 13.66 36.16 21.46
CA MET A 278 12.67 37.14 21.06
C MET A 278 12.10 37.95 22.26
N LEU A 279 12.04 37.31 23.42
CA LEU A 279 11.58 37.97 24.67
C LEU A 279 12.71 38.69 25.43
N GLY A 280 13.97 38.64 24.96
CA GLY A 280 15.15 39.17 25.63
C GLY A 280 15.38 38.51 26.98
N ARG A 281 15.16 37.21 27.10
CA ARG A 281 15.27 36.41 28.33
C ARG A 281 16.28 35.31 28.22
N SER A 282 16.84 34.93 29.38
CA SER A 282 17.75 33.81 29.50
C SER A 282 16.99 32.50 29.84
N PRO A 283 17.57 31.30 29.60
CA PRO A 283 16.98 30.05 30.04
C PRO A 283 16.72 29.97 31.54
N ASP A 284 17.50 30.65 32.35
CA ASP A 284 17.38 30.69 33.83
C ASP A 284 16.15 31.51 34.30
N ASP A 285 15.56 32.35 33.43
CA ASP A 285 14.33 33.08 33.70
C ASP A 285 13.08 32.17 33.68
N VAL A 286 13.18 30.97 33.11
CA VAL A 286 12.09 30.01 33.04
C VAL A 286 11.97 29.24 34.34
N ARG A 287 10.83 29.32 35.00
CA ARG A 287 10.56 28.68 36.29
C ARG A 287 9.72 27.42 36.11
N ALA A 288 9.85 26.47 37.02
CA ALA A 288 8.91 25.36 37.09
C ALA A 288 7.49 25.88 37.40
N TRP A 289 6.50 25.45 36.62
CA TRP A 289 5.07 25.82 36.84
C TRP A 289 4.56 25.30 38.16
N GLN A 290 4.96 24.10 38.51
CA GLN A 290 4.73 23.46 39.79
C GLN A 290 5.86 22.43 40.01
N GLU A 291 6.15 22.11 41.28
CA GLU A 291 7.02 20.99 41.63
C GLU A 291 6.35 19.69 41.18
N GLY A 292 6.71 19.26 40.00
CA GLY A 292 6.32 17.96 39.43
C GLY A 292 7.58 17.13 39.24
N ARG A 293 7.61 15.92 39.83
CA ARG A 293 8.68 14.98 39.55
C ARG A 293 8.32 14.21 38.28
N PRO A 294 9.21 14.17 37.28
CA PRO A 294 9.08 13.28 36.16
C PRO A 294 9.06 11.83 36.63
N HIS A 295 8.58 10.91 35.79
CA HIS A 295 8.59 9.50 36.14
C HIS A 295 10.00 8.99 36.49
N ASP A 296 11.00 9.54 35.81
CA ASP A 296 12.40 9.15 35.97
C ASP A 296 13.33 10.34 35.68
N GLU A 297 13.87 10.95 36.75
CA GLU A 297 14.82 12.07 36.64
C GLU A 297 16.18 11.62 36.03
N ALA A 298 16.61 10.38 36.29
CA ALA A 298 17.84 9.87 35.73
C ALA A 298 17.74 9.70 34.21
N ARG A 299 16.58 9.19 33.75
CA ARG A 299 16.29 9.09 32.30
C ARG A 299 16.25 10.46 31.61
N ASN A 300 15.64 11.46 32.22
CA ASN A 300 15.61 12.82 31.68
C ASN A 300 17.01 13.38 31.49
N ARG A 301 17.90 13.24 32.51
CA ARG A 301 19.30 13.67 32.43
C ARG A 301 20.07 12.91 31.34
N LEU A 302 19.85 11.59 31.21
CA LEU A 302 20.42 10.78 30.14
C LEU A 302 19.98 11.27 28.76
N LEU A 303 18.69 11.53 28.57
CA LEU A 303 18.13 12.03 27.31
C LEU A 303 18.61 13.44 26.97
N SER A 304 18.65 14.34 27.96
CA SER A 304 19.20 15.69 27.81
C SER A 304 20.64 15.63 27.30
N LEU A 305 21.48 14.80 27.90
CA LEU A 305 22.85 14.66 27.48
C LEU A 305 22.99 13.99 26.10
N ALA A 306 22.20 12.93 25.82
CA ALA A 306 22.23 12.22 24.55
C ALA A 306 21.87 13.13 23.37
N LEU A 307 20.93 14.05 23.57
CA LEU A 307 20.41 14.94 22.53
C LEU A 307 21.14 16.29 22.44
N ARG A 308 22.28 16.48 23.11
CA ARG A 308 23.05 17.74 23.04
C ARG A 308 23.30 18.17 21.58
N PRO A 309 23.29 19.48 21.28
CA PRO A 309 23.63 19.97 19.93
C PRO A 309 25.02 19.51 19.46
N ALA A 310 25.20 19.35 18.16
CA ALA A 310 26.45 18.87 17.58
C ALA A 310 27.69 19.70 17.99
N PRO A 311 27.61 21.04 18.06
CA PRO A 311 28.76 21.87 18.46
C PRO A 311 29.26 21.67 19.88
N VAL A 312 28.45 21.07 20.76
CA VAL A 312 28.78 20.85 22.18
C VAL A 312 28.72 19.36 22.57
N THR A 313 28.97 18.46 21.66
CA THR A 313 28.97 17.01 21.91
C THR A 313 30.10 16.56 22.84
N ASP A 314 31.17 17.37 22.98
CA ASP A 314 32.24 17.21 23.99
C ASP A 314 31.70 17.14 25.42
N GLN A 315 30.54 17.70 25.69
CA GLN A 315 29.84 17.57 26.99
C GLN A 315 29.52 16.11 27.34
N TRP A 316 29.49 15.20 26.38
CA TRP A 316 29.33 13.77 26.67
C TRP A 316 30.47 13.25 27.54
N LEU A 317 31.69 13.71 27.28
CA LEU A 317 32.84 13.32 28.08
C LEU A 317 32.87 14.06 29.42
N ALA A 318 32.53 15.37 29.40
CA ALA A 318 32.62 16.22 30.60
C ALA A 318 31.51 15.92 31.64
N GLU A 319 30.28 15.67 31.16
CA GLU A 319 29.08 15.50 32.01
C GLU A 319 28.68 14.03 32.18
N GLY A 320 29.20 13.13 31.35
CA GLY A 320 28.78 11.72 31.36
C GLY A 320 29.02 11.01 32.69
N ALA A 321 30.21 11.26 33.32
CA ALA A 321 30.51 10.71 34.63
C ALA A 321 29.56 11.20 35.74
N ALA A 322 28.96 12.37 35.60
CA ALA A 322 28.03 12.95 36.56
C ALA A 322 26.63 12.28 36.50
N LEU A 323 26.31 11.51 35.45
CA LEU A 323 25.07 10.73 35.39
C LEU A 323 25.03 9.60 36.44
N GLY A 324 26.18 9.12 36.86
CA GLY A 324 26.30 7.95 37.74
C GLY A 324 25.91 6.64 37.04
N PRO A 325 25.49 5.61 37.77
CA PRO A 325 25.06 4.34 37.19
C PRO A 325 23.87 4.54 36.22
N LEU A 326 23.95 3.91 35.03
CA LEU A 326 22.92 4.04 33.98
C LEU A 326 21.72 3.13 34.17
N ALA A 327 21.84 2.10 35.01
CA ALA A 327 20.75 1.15 35.28
C ALA A 327 19.45 1.85 35.74
N PRO A 328 19.42 2.79 36.67
CA PRO A 328 18.18 3.46 37.06
C PRO A 328 17.48 4.16 35.88
N ALA A 329 18.26 4.78 34.97
CA ALA A 329 17.70 5.47 33.81
C ALA A 329 17.14 4.51 32.73
N THR A 330 17.70 3.28 32.68
CA THR A 330 17.41 2.32 31.59
C THR A 330 16.62 1.10 32.00
N ASP A 331 16.42 0.83 33.31
CA ASP A 331 15.73 -0.37 33.81
C ASP A 331 14.29 -0.52 33.24
N GLY A 332 13.57 0.58 33.06
CA GLY A 332 12.27 0.61 32.44
C GLY A 332 12.29 0.60 30.90
N MET A 333 13.46 0.50 30.25
CA MET A 333 13.60 0.60 28.79
C MET A 333 13.94 -0.77 28.19
N ALA A 334 13.39 -1.06 27.01
CA ALA A 334 13.73 -2.21 26.19
C ALA A 334 14.05 -1.75 24.77
N LEU A 335 14.98 -2.42 24.09
CA LEU A 335 15.33 -2.14 22.69
C LEU A 335 15.06 -3.38 21.84
N ILE A 336 14.07 -3.27 20.92
CA ILE A 336 13.75 -4.28 19.91
C ILE A 336 14.47 -3.92 18.61
N GLU A 337 15.41 -4.76 18.18
CA GLU A 337 16.06 -4.71 16.88
C GLU A 337 15.59 -5.95 16.09
N ALA A 338 14.46 -5.82 15.41
CA ALA A 338 13.82 -6.92 14.69
C ALA A 338 14.45 -7.13 13.32
N ALA A 339 14.55 -8.39 12.86
CA ALA A 339 15.11 -8.71 11.56
C ALA A 339 14.28 -8.14 10.40
N THR A 340 12.97 -8.04 10.56
CA THR A 340 12.03 -7.55 9.53
C THR A 340 10.92 -6.70 10.15
N PRO A 341 10.23 -5.85 9.35
CA PRO A 341 9.07 -5.10 9.82
C PRO A 341 7.91 -5.99 10.30
N ARG A 342 7.80 -7.21 9.78
CA ARG A 342 6.80 -8.20 10.24
C ARG A 342 7.10 -8.69 11.65
N SER A 343 8.34 -9.07 11.93
CA SER A 343 8.75 -9.52 13.26
C SER A 343 8.68 -8.38 14.28
N GLU A 344 9.02 -7.14 13.87
CA GLU A 344 8.80 -5.95 14.68
C GLU A 344 7.33 -5.78 15.07
N ALA A 345 6.43 -5.80 14.08
CA ALA A 345 4.99 -5.64 14.30
C ALA A 345 4.42 -6.74 15.22
N MET A 346 4.86 -7.98 15.09
CA MET A 346 4.41 -9.09 15.92
C MET A 346 4.90 -8.95 17.37
N ALA A 347 6.16 -8.60 17.59
CA ALA A 347 6.71 -8.36 18.93
C ALA A 347 5.96 -7.22 19.65
N ILE A 348 5.66 -6.13 18.94
CA ILE A 348 4.86 -5.01 19.43
C ILE A 348 3.44 -5.48 19.79
N ALA A 349 2.77 -6.22 18.91
CA ALA A 349 1.41 -6.70 19.14
C ALA A 349 1.32 -7.61 20.37
N ILE A 350 2.32 -8.46 20.61
CA ILE A 350 2.41 -9.30 21.82
C ILE A 350 2.59 -8.43 23.08
N ALA A 351 3.44 -7.40 23.01
CA ALA A 351 3.64 -6.48 24.14
C ALA A 351 2.33 -5.72 24.47
N LEU A 352 1.60 -5.25 23.46
CA LEU A 352 0.30 -4.58 23.63
C LEU A 352 -0.75 -5.54 24.18
N ARG A 353 -0.83 -6.78 23.68
CA ARG A 353 -1.72 -7.80 24.20
C ARG A 353 -1.43 -8.07 25.69
N LYS A 354 -0.16 -8.30 26.04
CA LYS A 354 0.21 -8.53 27.44
C LYS A 354 -0.20 -7.37 28.34
N ALA A 355 -0.06 -6.14 27.88
CA ALA A 355 -0.53 -4.97 28.62
C ALA A 355 -2.06 -4.97 28.78
N ALA A 356 -2.81 -5.33 27.73
CA ALA A 356 -4.26 -5.47 27.77
C ALA A 356 -4.70 -6.52 28.79
N ASP A 357 -4.07 -7.70 28.79
CA ASP A 357 -4.35 -8.80 29.73
C ASP A 357 -4.12 -8.40 31.21
N HIS A 358 -3.21 -7.44 31.44
CA HIS A 358 -2.92 -6.92 32.79
C HIS A 358 -3.68 -5.62 33.11
N GLY A 359 -4.61 -5.19 32.27
CA GLY A 359 -5.37 -3.95 32.47
C GLY A 359 -4.50 -2.68 32.44
N GLN A 360 -3.32 -2.74 31.80
CA GLN A 360 -2.38 -1.61 31.71
C GLN A 360 -2.68 -0.79 30.48
N ARG A 361 -2.58 0.53 30.62
CA ARG A 361 -2.68 1.45 29.50
C ARG A 361 -1.40 1.39 28.68
N ALA A 362 -1.50 0.89 27.45
CA ALA A 362 -0.37 0.80 26.55
C ALA A 362 -0.63 1.59 25.25
N VAL A 363 0.41 2.25 24.79
CA VAL A 363 0.35 3.12 23.62
C VAL A 363 1.47 2.73 22.66
N LEU A 364 1.08 2.47 21.41
CA LEU A 364 2.02 2.43 20.27
C LEU A 364 2.10 3.83 19.67
N MET A 365 3.31 4.37 19.57
CA MET A 365 3.58 5.63 18.92
C MET A 365 4.50 5.40 17.71
N THR A 366 4.03 5.78 16.53
CA THR A 366 4.81 5.67 15.30
C THR A 366 4.31 6.63 14.22
N PRO A 367 5.20 7.25 13.44
CA PRO A 367 4.83 7.96 12.22
C PRO A 367 4.57 6.99 11.05
N ASP A 368 5.07 5.74 11.14
CA ASP A 368 4.91 4.72 10.11
C ASP A 368 3.51 4.10 10.14
N ARG A 369 2.67 4.56 9.21
CA ARG A 369 1.29 4.07 9.08
C ARG A 369 1.21 2.62 8.57
N THR A 370 2.25 2.13 7.90
CA THR A 370 2.33 0.75 7.43
C THR A 370 2.62 -0.19 8.59
N LEU A 371 3.59 0.17 9.43
CA LEU A 371 3.89 -0.56 10.66
C LEU A 371 2.67 -0.56 11.61
N ALA A 372 2.03 0.61 11.82
CA ALA A 372 0.81 0.71 12.62
C ALA A 372 -0.27 -0.27 12.15
N ARG A 373 -0.55 -0.33 10.84
CA ARG A 373 -1.55 -1.26 10.27
C ARG A 373 -1.14 -2.73 10.43
N ARG A 374 0.16 -3.05 10.29
CA ARG A 374 0.67 -4.41 10.54
C ARG A 374 0.42 -4.83 12.00
N VAL A 375 0.66 -3.92 12.96
CA VAL A 375 0.39 -4.17 14.39
C VAL A 375 -1.10 -4.34 14.65
N VAL A 376 -1.95 -3.44 14.11
CA VAL A 376 -3.42 -3.54 14.25
C VAL A 376 -3.92 -4.87 13.67
N SER A 377 -3.43 -5.28 12.50
CA SER A 377 -3.78 -6.58 11.90
C SER A 377 -3.29 -7.77 12.75
N ALA A 378 -2.14 -7.65 13.40
CA ALA A 378 -1.66 -8.70 14.32
C ALA A 378 -2.52 -8.80 15.60
N LEU A 379 -3.02 -7.66 16.11
CA LEU A 379 -3.91 -7.59 17.27
C LEU A 379 -5.30 -8.18 16.98
N ASP A 380 -5.77 -8.13 15.74
CA ASP A 380 -7.05 -8.70 15.30
C ASP A 380 -7.14 -10.22 15.59
N ARG A 381 -5.99 -10.93 15.57
CA ARG A 381 -5.86 -12.33 15.98
C ARG A 381 -6.46 -12.59 17.38
N TRP A 382 -6.44 -11.61 18.25
CA TRP A 382 -6.95 -11.68 19.62
C TRP A 382 -8.23 -10.87 19.86
N GLY A 383 -8.84 -10.37 18.79
CA GLY A 383 -10.02 -9.52 18.85
C GLY A 383 -9.78 -8.16 19.50
N ILE A 384 -8.54 -7.68 19.55
CA ILE A 384 -8.18 -6.38 20.13
C ILE A 384 -8.21 -5.33 19.03
N VAL A 385 -9.17 -4.42 19.10
CA VAL A 385 -9.26 -3.24 18.23
C VAL A 385 -8.73 -2.03 18.98
N PRO A 386 -7.51 -1.54 18.70
CA PRO A 386 -6.96 -0.38 19.41
C PRO A 386 -7.67 0.91 19.03
N ASP A 387 -7.61 1.93 19.92
CA ASP A 387 -7.98 3.31 19.59
C ASP A 387 -6.88 3.92 18.69
N ASP A 388 -7.12 3.95 17.38
CA ASP A 388 -6.18 4.55 16.40
C ASP A 388 -6.53 6.02 16.15
N SER A 389 -5.76 6.94 16.75
CA SER A 389 -5.97 8.39 16.63
C SER A 389 -5.80 8.88 15.18
N ALA A 390 -4.99 8.20 14.38
CA ALA A 390 -4.77 8.55 12.99
C ALA A 390 -5.85 7.96 12.06
N GLY A 391 -6.66 7.00 12.55
CA GLY A 391 -7.73 6.39 11.79
C GLY A 391 -7.27 5.70 10.49
N ARG A 392 -8.24 5.35 9.65
CA ARG A 392 -7.98 4.74 8.34
C ARG A 392 -8.05 5.80 7.25
N PRO A 393 -7.00 6.04 6.46
CA PRO A 393 -7.06 6.93 5.32
C PRO A 393 -8.25 6.59 4.40
N LEU A 394 -9.02 7.61 4.00
CA LEU A 394 -10.28 7.40 3.29
C LEU A 394 -10.08 6.65 1.96
N HIS A 395 -8.97 6.92 1.25
CA HIS A 395 -8.63 6.24 0.00
C HIS A 395 -8.41 4.71 0.15
N LEU A 396 -8.16 4.20 1.36
CA LEU A 396 -8.01 2.77 1.67
C LEU A 396 -9.32 2.11 2.17
N THR A 397 -10.35 2.89 2.42
CA THR A 397 -11.68 2.39 2.79
C THR A 397 -12.41 1.81 1.59
N ALA A 398 -13.50 1.08 1.82
CA ALA A 398 -14.28 0.53 0.71
C ALA A 398 -14.82 1.64 -0.22
N PRO A 399 -15.47 2.72 0.26
CA PRO A 399 -15.88 3.83 -0.62
C PRO A 399 -14.72 4.45 -1.38
N GLY A 400 -13.62 4.77 -0.69
CA GLY A 400 -12.45 5.40 -1.32
C GLY A 400 -11.82 4.53 -2.41
N ARG A 401 -11.73 3.21 -2.21
CA ARG A 401 -11.24 2.29 -3.24
C ARG A 401 -12.17 2.22 -4.46
N LEU A 402 -13.49 2.16 -4.24
CA LEU A 402 -14.44 2.15 -5.34
C LEU A 402 -14.31 3.43 -6.19
N ILE A 403 -14.25 4.59 -5.54
CA ILE A 403 -14.07 5.88 -6.20
C ILE A 403 -12.81 5.87 -7.07
N ARG A 404 -11.68 5.46 -6.52
CA ARG A 404 -10.40 5.40 -7.25
C ARG A 404 -10.44 4.43 -8.43
N HIS A 405 -11.04 3.26 -8.27
CA HIS A 405 -11.17 2.29 -9.37
C HIS A 405 -12.06 2.82 -10.51
N VAL A 406 -13.13 3.56 -10.19
CA VAL A 406 -13.95 4.20 -11.21
C VAL A 406 -13.21 5.36 -11.89
N CYS A 407 -12.49 6.21 -11.13
CA CYS A 407 -11.67 7.29 -11.69
C CYS A 407 -10.62 6.77 -12.70
N ALA A 408 -9.97 5.65 -12.41
CA ALA A 408 -8.98 5.05 -13.30
C ALA A 408 -9.55 4.70 -14.68
N THR A 409 -10.86 4.43 -14.78
CA THR A 409 -11.53 4.10 -16.06
C THR A 409 -11.62 5.28 -17.02
N PHE A 410 -11.44 6.52 -16.55
CA PHE A 410 -11.46 7.70 -17.42
C PHE A 410 -10.18 7.91 -18.22
N SER A 411 -9.04 7.44 -17.69
CA SER A 411 -7.71 7.62 -18.30
C SER A 411 -7.20 6.37 -19.03
N GLN A 412 -7.79 5.20 -18.75
CA GLN A 412 -7.31 3.93 -19.26
C GLN A 412 -8.46 3.10 -19.82
N ARG A 413 -8.19 2.36 -20.90
CA ARG A 413 -9.13 1.37 -21.41
C ARG A 413 -9.35 0.28 -20.36
N LEU A 414 -10.61 -0.04 -20.08
CA LEU A 414 -10.99 -0.99 -19.04
C LEU A 414 -10.55 -2.42 -19.42
N THR A 415 -9.69 -3.00 -18.58
CA THR A 415 -9.27 -4.40 -18.73
C THR A 415 -10.28 -5.35 -18.10
N SER A 416 -10.25 -6.63 -18.48
CA SER A 416 -11.04 -7.68 -17.83
C SER A 416 -10.80 -7.74 -16.32
N GLU A 417 -9.56 -7.49 -15.87
CA GLU A 417 -9.21 -7.43 -14.46
C GLU A 417 -9.88 -6.24 -13.76
N ALA A 418 -9.77 -5.03 -14.32
CA ALA A 418 -10.37 -3.84 -13.76
C ALA A 418 -11.91 -3.95 -13.68
N LEU A 419 -12.55 -4.53 -14.70
CA LEU A 419 -13.98 -4.82 -14.68
C LEU A 419 -14.35 -5.75 -13.52
N LEU A 420 -13.60 -6.84 -13.33
CA LEU A 420 -13.86 -7.79 -12.26
C LEU A 420 -13.57 -7.20 -10.86
N ILE A 421 -12.59 -6.32 -10.72
CA ILE A 421 -12.34 -5.58 -9.47
C ILE A 421 -13.58 -4.75 -9.10
N LEU A 422 -14.15 -4.03 -10.06
CA LEU A 422 -15.37 -3.24 -9.87
C LEU A 422 -16.59 -4.12 -9.54
N LEU A 423 -16.82 -5.19 -10.29
CA LEU A 423 -17.96 -6.08 -10.07
C LEU A 423 -17.85 -6.88 -8.76
N LYS A 424 -16.65 -7.27 -8.35
CA LYS A 424 -16.39 -7.96 -7.06
C LYS A 424 -16.28 -7.02 -5.88
N HIS A 425 -16.32 -5.72 -6.09
CA HIS A 425 -16.14 -4.75 -5.01
C HIS A 425 -17.25 -4.91 -3.96
N PRO A 426 -16.94 -4.86 -2.64
CA PRO A 426 -17.94 -5.13 -1.59
C PRO A 426 -19.15 -4.19 -1.61
N LEU A 427 -19.02 -3.00 -2.16
CA LEU A 427 -20.11 -2.01 -2.28
C LEU A 427 -20.93 -2.15 -3.57
N THR A 428 -20.47 -2.89 -4.56
CA THR A 428 -21.19 -3.07 -5.82
C THR A 428 -22.47 -3.88 -5.61
N ALA A 429 -23.57 -3.39 -6.17
CA ALA A 429 -24.90 -3.98 -6.10
C ALA A 429 -25.44 -4.20 -4.67
N THR A 430 -25.00 -3.40 -3.69
CA THR A 430 -25.51 -3.47 -2.32
C THR A 430 -26.92 -2.93 -2.17
N GLY A 431 -27.37 -2.05 -3.08
CA GLY A 431 -28.74 -1.56 -3.14
C GLY A 431 -29.71 -2.48 -3.91
N SER A 432 -29.19 -3.53 -4.56
CA SER A 432 -30.00 -4.44 -5.36
C SER A 432 -30.61 -5.56 -4.51
N PRO A 433 -31.91 -5.86 -4.66
CA PRO A 433 -32.53 -7.02 -4.05
C PRO A 433 -31.99 -8.34 -4.61
N HIS A 434 -31.33 -8.30 -5.78
CA HIS A 434 -30.77 -9.47 -6.48
C HIS A 434 -29.24 -9.59 -6.32
N ARG A 435 -28.68 -9.10 -5.25
CA ARG A 435 -27.21 -9.14 -5.01
C ARG A 435 -26.64 -10.57 -5.10
N GLY A 436 -27.37 -11.60 -4.68
CA GLY A 436 -26.95 -12.99 -4.81
C GLY A 436 -26.71 -13.39 -6.27
N ASN A 437 -27.61 -13.00 -7.18
CA ASN A 437 -27.49 -13.21 -8.62
C ASN A 437 -26.30 -12.43 -9.20
N HIS A 438 -26.09 -11.18 -8.77
CA HIS A 438 -24.92 -10.39 -9.16
C HIS A 438 -23.61 -11.12 -8.84
N LEU A 439 -23.46 -11.66 -7.62
CA LEU A 439 -22.26 -12.39 -7.23
C LEU A 439 -22.07 -13.68 -8.03
N ARG A 440 -23.16 -14.39 -8.34
CA ARG A 440 -23.14 -15.61 -9.16
C ARG A 440 -22.69 -15.28 -10.59
N PHE A 441 -23.36 -14.33 -11.25
CA PHE A 441 -23.06 -13.97 -12.64
C PHE A 441 -21.66 -13.37 -12.80
N THR A 442 -21.19 -12.61 -11.83
CA THR A 442 -19.81 -12.10 -11.82
C THR A 442 -18.78 -13.24 -11.83
N ARG A 443 -19.00 -14.31 -11.03
CA ARG A 443 -18.11 -15.49 -11.03
C ARG A 443 -18.17 -16.27 -12.34
N GLU A 444 -19.35 -16.38 -12.91
CA GLU A 444 -19.55 -17.06 -14.19
C GLU A 444 -18.94 -16.27 -15.35
N LEU A 445 -19.06 -14.93 -15.34
CA LEU A 445 -18.40 -14.04 -16.27
C LEU A 445 -16.87 -14.16 -16.13
N GLU A 446 -16.33 -14.18 -14.91
CA GLU A 446 -14.89 -14.37 -14.68
C GLU A 446 -14.39 -15.65 -15.33
N LEU A 447 -15.09 -16.77 -15.16
CA LEU A 447 -14.71 -18.05 -15.80
C LEU A 447 -14.72 -17.94 -17.32
N ARG A 448 -15.64 -17.18 -17.89
CA ARG A 448 -15.68 -16.93 -19.33
C ARG A 448 -14.51 -16.06 -19.78
N LEU A 449 -14.23 -14.95 -19.07
CA LEU A 449 -13.14 -14.05 -19.40
C LEU A 449 -11.78 -14.77 -19.34
N ARG A 450 -11.57 -15.61 -18.34
CA ARG A 450 -10.35 -16.42 -18.20
C ARG A 450 -10.16 -17.42 -19.33
N ARG A 451 -11.22 -18.07 -19.81
CA ARG A 451 -11.12 -19.13 -20.83
C ARG A 451 -10.91 -18.60 -22.24
N SER A 452 -11.63 -17.56 -22.59
CA SER A 452 -11.69 -17.07 -23.97
C SER A 452 -12.28 -15.67 -24.08
N GLY A 453 -12.23 -14.87 -23.00
CA GLY A 453 -12.71 -13.49 -23.03
C GLY A 453 -11.69 -12.55 -23.68
N PRO A 454 -12.17 -11.40 -24.22
CA PRO A 454 -11.31 -10.35 -24.69
C PRO A 454 -10.55 -9.70 -23.53
N PRO A 455 -9.29 -9.26 -23.71
CA PRO A 455 -8.55 -8.54 -22.67
C PRO A 455 -9.18 -7.21 -22.29
N PHE A 456 -9.93 -6.60 -23.22
CA PHE A 456 -10.70 -5.36 -23.06
C PHE A 456 -12.16 -5.62 -23.39
N PRO A 457 -12.99 -6.07 -22.43
CA PRO A 457 -14.38 -6.39 -22.67
C PRO A 457 -15.21 -5.15 -22.97
N GLU A 458 -16.06 -5.27 -23.99
CA GLU A 458 -17.00 -4.23 -24.41
C GLU A 458 -18.44 -4.64 -24.07
N ALA A 459 -19.35 -3.68 -24.16
CA ALA A 459 -20.77 -3.92 -23.84
C ALA A 459 -21.37 -5.09 -24.64
N ASP A 460 -20.99 -5.20 -25.93
CA ASP A 460 -21.51 -6.24 -26.82
C ASP A 460 -20.97 -7.63 -26.49
N ASP A 461 -19.75 -7.74 -25.95
CA ASP A 461 -19.21 -9.02 -25.51
C ASP A 461 -20.03 -9.63 -24.37
N LEU A 462 -20.48 -8.78 -23.45
CA LEU A 462 -21.31 -9.17 -22.33
C LEU A 462 -22.72 -9.60 -22.78
N ARG A 463 -23.33 -8.84 -23.68
CA ARG A 463 -24.64 -9.18 -24.26
C ARG A 463 -24.61 -10.49 -25.02
N LYS A 464 -23.57 -10.70 -25.87
CA LYS A 464 -23.36 -11.96 -26.60
C LYS A 464 -23.16 -13.14 -25.65
N TRP A 465 -22.39 -12.95 -24.59
CA TRP A 465 -22.19 -13.98 -23.57
C TRP A 465 -23.47 -14.36 -22.85
N ALA A 466 -24.31 -13.39 -22.48
CA ALA A 466 -25.58 -13.63 -21.80
C ALA A 466 -26.65 -14.23 -22.74
N ALA A 467 -26.71 -13.78 -23.98
CA ALA A 467 -27.67 -14.31 -24.99
C ALA A 467 -27.47 -15.82 -25.29
N GLY A 468 -26.28 -16.33 -25.10
CA GLY A 468 -25.97 -17.77 -25.21
C GLY A 468 -26.43 -18.61 -24.00
N ARG A 469 -27.19 -18.02 -23.05
CA ARG A 469 -27.64 -18.66 -21.80
C ARG A 469 -29.17 -18.67 -21.74
N ASP A 470 -29.73 -19.75 -21.26
CA ASP A 470 -31.18 -19.86 -21.00
C ASP A 470 -31.48 -19.35 -19.57
N ASP A 471 -31.12 -18.08 -19.28
CA ASP A 471 -31.29 -17.43 -17.97
C ASP A 471 -31.61 -15.94 -18.20
N SER A 472 -32.91 -15.58 -18.09
CA SER A 472 -33.40 -14.21 -18.28
C SER A 472 -32.77 -13.21 -17.27
N ASP A 473 -32.51 -13.63 -16.04
CA ASP A 473 -31.88 -12.79 -15.02
C ASP A 473 -30.42 -12.47 -15.39
N CYS A 474 -29.72 -13.43 -16.03
CA CYS A 474 -28.39 -13.21 -16.55
C CYS A 474 -28.38 -12.17 -17.68
N VAL A 475 -29.38 -12.18 -18.56
CA VAL A 475 -29.51 -11.20 -19.66
C VAL A 475 -29.72 -9.80 -19.07
N LEU A 476 -30.68 -9.63 -18.14
CA LEU A 476 -30.94 -8.35 -17.48
C LEU A 476 -29.72 -7.83 -16.73
N TRP A 477 -28.98 -8.70 -16.04
CA TRP A 477 -27.75 -8.36 -15.36
C TRP A 477 -26.64 -7.92 -16.32
N ALA A 478 -26.48 -8.65 -17.42
CA ALA A 478 -25.49 -8.32 -18.43
C ALA A 478 -25.78 -6.99 -19.13
N ASP A 479 -27.08 -6.70 -19.40
CA ASP A 479 -27.48 -5.41 -19.93
C ASP A 479 -27.21 -4.26 -18.97
N TRP A 480 -27.39 -4.45 -17.65
CA TRP A 480 -27.01 -3.46 -16.66
C TRP A 480 -25.50 -3.18 -16.67
N VAL A 481 -24.64 -4.22 -16.70
CA VAL A 481 -23.20 -4.05 -16.79
C VAL A 481 -22.80 -3.41 -18.12
N ALA A 482 -23.40 -3.86 -19.23
CA ALA A 482 -23.13 -3.32 -20.57
C ALA A 482 -23.52 -1.84 -20.68
N HIS A 483 -24.64 -1.45 -20.07
CA HIS A 483 -25.07 -0.06 -20.01
C HIS A 483 -24.09 0.79 -19.19
N TRP A 484 -23.60 0.28 -18.05
CA TRP A 484 -22.57 0.95 -17.26
C TRP A 484 -21.28 1.11 -18.06
N LEU A 485 -20.82 0.05 -18.74
CA LEU A 485 -19.62 0.08 -19.59
C LEU A 485 -19.75 1.10 -20.74
N SER A 486 -20.93 1.25 -21.32
CA SER A 486 -21.13 2.22 -22.42
C SER A 486 -21.01 3.68 -21.99
N GLN A 487 -21.06 3.96 -20.68
CA GLN A 487 -20.86 5.30 -20.11
C GLN A 487 -19.40 5.56 -19.71
N VAL A 488 -18.60 4.49 -19.66
CA VAL A 488 -17.16 4.59 -19.40
C VAL A 488 -16.47 4.82 -20.73
N SER A 489 -15.91 5.99 -20.92
CA SER A 489 -15.08 6.32 -22.09
C SER A 489 -13.76 6.92 -21.64
N VAL A 490 -12.68 6.58 -22.33
CA VAL A 490 -11.41 7.29 -22.18
C VAL A 490 -11.63 8.71 -22.66
N SER A 491 -11.64 9.64 -21.72
CA SER A 491 -11.90 11.06 -22.01
C SER A 491 -10.58 11.78 -22.27
N GLY A 492 -10.65 12.82 -23.08
CA GLY A 492 -9.51 13.73 -23.32
C GLY A 492 -9.40 14.79 -22.22
N VAL A 493 -9.41 16.07 -22.63
CA VAL A 493 -9.43 17.21 -21.71
C VAL A 493 -10.87 17.67 -21.55
N GLU A 494 -11.38 17.61 -20.31
CA GLU A 494 -12.75 17.93 -19.96
C GLU A 494 -12.82 18.90 -18.77
N ARG A 495 -14.00 19.49 -18.56
CA ARG A 495 -14.27 20.32 -17.37
C ARG A 495 -14.34 19.44 -16.12
N LEU A 496 -13.80 19.92 -15.02
CA LEU A 496 -13.81 19.21 -13.73
C LEU A 496 -15.24 18.88 -13.27
N SER A 497 -16.22 19.76 -13.55
CA SER A 497 -17.63 19.50 -13.25
C SER A 497 -18.21 18.31 -14.01
N ALA A 498 -17.88 18.14 -15.29
CA ALA A 498 -18.33 17.03 -16.10
C ALA A 498 -17.76 15.69 -15.59
N TYR A 499 -16.46 15.65 -15.27
CA TYR A 499 -15.85 14.49 -14.64
C TYR A 499 -16.49 14.15 -13.29
N SER A 500 -16.73 15.15 -12.45
CA SER A 500 -17.31 14.95 -11.12
C SER A 500 -18.72 14.37 -11.20
N GLU A 501 -19.56 14.88 -12.09
CA GLU A 501 -20.93 14.36 -12.30
C GLU A 501 -20.93 12.94 -12.87
N THR A 502 -20.07 12.68 -13.84
CA THR A 502 -19.93 11.33 -14.42
C THR A 502 -19.47 10.33 -13.36
N LEU A 503 -18.48 10.73 -12.53
CA LEU A 503 -17.98 9.91 -11.43
C LEU A 503 -19.10 9.55 -10.44
N PHE A 504 -19.86 10.55 -9.97
CA PHE A 504 -21.00 10.32 -9.08
C PHE A 504 -21.99 9.32 -9.67
N ASN A 505 -22.44 9.56 -10.91
CA ASN A 505 -23.39 8.71 -11.58
C ASN A 505 -22.91 7.26 -11.73
N LEU A 506 -21.65 7.06 -12.10
CA LEU A 506 -21.07 5.73 -12.28
C LEU A 506 -20.94 4.97 -10.97
N ILE A 507 -20.49 5.63 -9.89
CA ILE A 507 -20.33 5.01 -8.57
C ILE A 507 -21.71 4.62 -8.00
N GLU A 508 -22.68 5.54 -8.04
CA GLU A 508 -24.01 5.30 -7.51
C GLU A 508 -24.74 4.19 -8.26
N ARG A 509 -24.59 4.12 -9.59
CA ARG A 509 -25.15 3.03 -10.40
C ARG A 509 -24.54 1.67 -10.07
N LEU A 510 -23.22 1.61 -9.83
CA LEU A 510 -22.57 0.39 -9.38
C LEU A 510 -23.09 -0.05 -8.01
N ALA A 511 -23.24 0.88 -7.09
CA ALA A 511 -23.73 0.58 -5.74
C ALA A 511 -25.21 0.19 -5.71
N ALA A 512 -26.06 0.87 -6.50
CA ALA A 512 -27.46 0.52 -6.66
C ALA A 512 -27.62 -0.90 -7.20
N GLY A 513 -26.87 -1.25 -8.25
CA GLY A 513 -26.99 -2.56 -8.90
C GLY A 513 -28.23 -2.69 -9.78
N PRO A 514 -28.45 -3.87 -10.40
CA PRO A 514 -29.63 -4.09 -11.24
C PRO A 514 -30.91 -4.01 -10.41
N ALA A 515 -31.91 -3.26 -10.89
CA ALA A 515 -33.21 -3.01 -10.26
C ALA A 515 -33.15 -2.45 -8.82
N GLY A 516 -31.99 -1.87 -8.40
CA GLY A 516 -31.80 -1.31 -7.07
C GLY A 516 -31.79 0.22 -7.06
N ALA A 517 -31.76 0.80 -5.85
CA ALA A 517 -31.61 2.23 -5.62
C ALA A 517 -30.36 2.53 -4.81
N VAL A 518 -29.77 3.73 -5.01
CA VAL A 518 -28.57 4.16 -4.28
C VAL A 518 -28.86 4.33 -2.80
N ASP A 519 -30.04 4.81 -2.43
CA ASP A 519 -30.45 5.02 -1.03
C ASP A 519 -30.54 3.72 -0.23
N ASP A 520 -30.78 2.60 -0.90
CA ASP A 520 -30.77 1.27 -0.29
C ASP A 520 -29.37 0.68 -0.17
N SER A 521 -28.38 1.28 -0.84
CA SER A 521 -27.00 0.78 -0.87
C SER A 521 -26.23 1.12 0.41
N GLU A 522 -25.09 0.42 0.61
CA GLU A 522 -24.14 0.70 1.69
C GLU A 522 -23.12 1.80 1.34
N LEU A 523 -23.19 2.41 0.14
CA LEU A 523 -22.16 3.29 -0.41
C LEU A 523 -21.87 4.48 0.49
N TRP A 524 -22.92 5.28 0.79
CA TRP A 524 -22.81 6.51 1.58
C TRP A 524 -23.16 6.32 3.06
N ARG A 525 -23.33 5.05 3.47
CA ARG A 525 -23.56 4.71 4.88
C ARG A 525 -22.25 4.65 5.64
N ARG A 526 -22.36 4.70 6.97
CA ARG A 526 -21.23 4.73 7.91
C ARG A 526 -20.31 5.94 7.68
N GLU A 527 -19.41 6.18 8.62
CA GLU A 527 -18.52 7.34 8.63
C GLU A 527 -17.70 7.48 7.34
N ALA A 528 -17.07 6.40 6.87
CA ALA A 528 -16.27 6.43 5.65
C ALA A 528 -17.09 6.78 4.40
N GLY A 529 -18.35 6.29 4.31
CA GLY A 529 -19.26 6.62 3.21
C GLY A 529 -19.68 8.09 3.24
N GLN A 530 -20.08 8.58 4.43
CA GLN A 530 -20.47 9.98 4.61
C GLN A 530 -19.32 10.94 4.31
N LEU A 531 -18.11 10.61 4.76
CA LEU A 531 -16.91 11.39 4.49
C LEU A 531 -16.57 11.40 3.00
N ALA A 532 -16.64 10.25 2.34
CA ALA A 532 -16.42 10.15 0.89
C ALA A 532 -17.44 10.98 0.09
N PHE A 533 -18.72 10.95 0.50
CA PHE A 533 -19.75 11.80 -0.08
C PHE A 533 -19.44 13.29 0.10
N ALA A 534 -19.02 13.70 1.31
CA ALA A 534 -18.67 15.09 1.61
C ALA A 534 -17.50 15.60 0.74
N VAL A 535 -16.45 14.76 0.56
CA VAL A 535 -15.30 15.10 -0.30
C VAL A 535 -15.75 15.30 -1.74
N LEU A 536 -16.53 14.38 -2.31
CA LEU A 536 -16.98 14.49 -3.69
C LEU A 536 -18.00 15.61 -3.87
N ALA A 537 -18.88 15.85 -2.91
CA ALA A 537 -19.83 16.98 -2.92
C ALA A 537 -19.11 18.32 -2.90
N ASN A 538 -18.06 18.45 -2.08
CA ASN A 538 -17.20 19.64 -2.06
C ASN A 538 -16.47 19.83 -3.40
N LEU A 539 -15.92 18.75 -3.98
CA LEU A 539 -15.30 18.79 -5.30
C LEU A 539 -16.29 19.28 -6.37
N ARG A 540 -17.50 18.79 -6.36
CA ARG A 540 -18.55 19.21 -7.30
C ARG A 540 -18.94 20.68 -7.10
N ALA A 541 -19.02 21.14 -5.86
CA ALA A 541 -19.37 22.53 -5.56
C ALA A 541 -18.28 23.52 -6.04
N GLU A 542 -17.01 23.15 -5.90
CA GLU A 542 -15.88 24.02 -6.24
C GLU A 542 -15.31 23.79 -7.65
N ALA A 543 -15.85 22.83 -8.40
CA ALA A 543 -15.36 22.44 -9.72
C ALA A 543 -15.27 23.57 -10.75
N ALA A 544 -16.10 24.63 -10.59
CA ALA A 544 -16.09 25.78 -11.48
C ALA A 544 -14.82 26.65 -11.36
N ALA A 545 -14.07 26.54 -10.29
CA ALA A 545 -12.82 27.27 -10.06
C ALA A 545 -11.63 26.67 -10.84
N ALA A 546 -11.76 25.43 -11.32
CA ALA A 546 -10.71 24.73 -12.03
C ALA A 546 -10.69 25.01 -13.53
N ALA A 547 -9.50 24.94 -14.16
CA ALA A 547 -9.38 24.80 -15.61
C ALA A 547 -9.81 23.38 -16.05
N PRO A 548 -10.16 23.19 -17.35
CA PRO A 548 -10.28 21.85 -17.91
C PRO A 548 -8.98 21.06 -17.73
N CYS A 549 -9.07 19.79 -17.40
CA CYS A 549 -7.91 18.95 -17.12
C CYS A 549 -8.00 17.60 -17.85
N ALA A 550 -6.89 16.90 -17.94
CA ALA A 550 -6.86 15.54 -18.45
C ALA A 550 -7.46 14.56 -17.43
N ALA A 551 -7.97 13.43 -17.91
CA ALA A 551 -8.56 12.40 -17.06
C ALA A 551 -7.59 11.85 -16.00
N ALA A 552 -6.29 11.78 -16.32
CA ALA A 552 -5.26 11.36 -15.36
C ALA A 552 -5.12 12.37 -14.21
N ASP A 553 -5.05 13.67 -14.53
CA ASP A 553 -4.96 14.73 -13.52
C ASP A 553 -6.19 14.76 -12.61
N PHE A 554 -7.39 14.50 -13.18
CA PHE A 554 -8.61 14.36 -12.40
C PHE A 554 -8.53 13.17 -11.42
N ALA A 555 -8.07 12.02 -11.87
CA ALA A 555 -7.92 10.84 -11.03
C ALA A 555 -6.90 11.07 -9.90
N ASP A 556 -5.81 11.77 -10.18
CA ASP A 556 -4.79 12.13 -9.19
C ASP A 556 -5.34 13.16 -8.19
N LEU A 557 -6.08 14.18 -8.63
CA LEU A 557 -6.75 15.13 -7.74
C LEU A 557 -7.72 14.41 -6.78
N VAL A 558 -8.60 13.55 -7.30
CA VAL A 558 -9.54 12.78 -6.46
C VAL A 558 -8.79 11.89 -5.49
N SER A 559 -7.72 11.22 -5.94
CA SER A 559 -6.88 10.37 -5.09
C SER A 559 -6.22 11.17 -3.97
N GLY A 560 -5.69 12.37 -4.26
CA GLY A 560 -5.11 13.29 -3.28
C GLY A 560 -6.14 13.73 -2.24
N LEU A 561 -7.32 14.19 -2.67
CA LEU A 561 -8.40 14.60 -1.75
C LEU A 561 -8.83 13.46 -0.82
N LEU A 562 -8.90 12.23 -1.33
CA LEU A 562 -9.22 11.07 -0.49
C LEU A 562 -8.07 10.67 0.45
N GLN A 563 -6.81 11.04 0.15
CA GLN A 563 -5.66 10.78 1.02
C GLN A 563 -5.60 11.74 2.22
N GLU A 564 -6.03 12.97 2.04
CA GLU A 564 -6.07 13.99 3.09
C GLU A 564 -7.07 13.65 4.20
N GLU A 565 -8.11 12.90 3.88
CA GLU A 565 -9.20 12.59 4.79
C GLU A 565 -9.02 11.24 5.49
N VAL A 566 -9.48 11.17 6.72
CA VAL A 566 -9.33 10.02 7.60
C VAL A 566 -10.65 9.61 8.23
N ALA A 567 -11.10 8.40 7.94
CA ALA A 567 -12.26 7.80 8.62
C ALA A 567 -11.82 7.19 9.97
N ARG A 568 -12.50 7.55 11.05
CA ARG A 568 -12.23 7.05 12.40
C ARG A 568 -13.32 6.07 12.82
N THR A 569 -12.92 4.91 13.32
CA THR A 569 -13.88 3.94 13.87
C THR A 569 -14.18 4.32 15.31
N ALA A 570 -15.33 4.93 15.54
CA ALA A 570 -15.70 5.48 16.85
C ALA A 570 -16.20 4.44 17.87
N THR A 571 -16.46 3.20 17.48
CA THR A 571 -17.13 2.20 18.32
C THR A 571 -16.36 0.89 18.43
N GLY A 572 -16.31 0.34 19.65
CA GLY A 572 -15.74 -0.99 19.88
C GLY A 572 -14.23 -1.03 20.09
N THR A 573 -13.57 0.11 20.30
CA THR A 573 -12.13 0.15 20.57
C THR A 573 -11.79 -0.31 21.99
N HIS A 574 -10.62 -0.93 22.15
CA HIS A 574 -10.14 -1.38 23.47
C HIS A 574 -9.74 -0.17 24.33
N PRO A 575 -10.27 -0.02 25.56
CA PRO A 575 -10.11 1.20 26.36
C PRO A 575 -8.67 1.46 26.83
N MET A 576 -7.81 0.43 26.85
CA MET A 576 -6.44 0.51 27.35
C MET A 576 -5.37 0.53 26.26
N ILE A 577 -5.73 0.25 24.99
CA ILE A 577 -4.75 0.13 23.90
C ILE A 577 -4.99 1.22 22.89
N ALA A 578 -3.99 2.06 22.64
CA ALA A 578 -4.06 3.11 21.63
C ALA A 578 -2.88 3.06 20.66
N VAL A 579 -3.13 3.49 19.43
CA VAL A 579 -2.13 3.73 18.39
C VAL A 579 -2.15 5.22 18.06
N LEU A 580 -1.05 5.91 18.29
CA LEU A 580 -0.95 7.35 18.22
C LEU A 580 0.14 7.80 17.22
N GLY A 581 -0.05 8.99 16.64
CA GLY A 581 1.02 9.69 15.95
C GLY A 581 1.99 10.38 16.93
N THR A 582 3.09 10.92 16.40
CA THR A 582 4.15 11.51 17.24
C THR A 582 3.72 12.80 17.94
N ARG A 583 2.79 13.56 17.34
CA ARG A 583 2.32 14.85 17.90
C ARG A 583 1.57 14.71 19.24
N GLU A 584 0.96 13.56 19.47
CA GLU A 584 0.21 13.24 20.68
C GLU A 584 1.13 12.92 21.88
N ALA A 585 2.45 12.85 21.68
CA ALA A 585 3.45 12.65 22.75
C ALA A 585 3.32 13.67 23.89
N ARG A 586 2.93 14.90 23.56
CA ARG A 586 2.80 16.01 24.53
C ARG A 586 1.64 15.84 25.51
N GLU A 587 0.78 14.89 25.30
CA GLU A 587 -0.46 14.66 26.04
C GLU A 587 -0.57 13.26 26.63
N LEU A 588 0.54 12.50 26.60
CA LEU A 588 0.54 11.08 26.94
C LEU A 588 0.44 10.81 28.44
N ARG A 589 -0.32 9.75 28.74
CA ARG A 589 -0.28 9.02 30.00
C ARG A 589 -0.39 7.52 29.66
N ALA A 590 0.64 6.77 29.92
CA ALA A 590 0.69 5.33 29.66
C ALA A 590 1.50 4.62 30.75
N ASP A 591 1.18 3.34 31.00
CA ASP A 591 1.99 2.45 31.83
C ASP A 591 3.09 1.78 31.00
N LEU A 592 2.83 1.62 29.68
CA LEU A 592 3.76 1.14 28.69
C LEU A 592 3.66 2.02 27.41
N LEU A 593 4.77 2.54 26.97
CA LEU A 593 4.88 3.26 25.70
C LEU A 593 5.82 2.52 24.76
N ILE A 594 5.41 2.32 23.52
CA ILE A 594 6.20 1.69 22.47
C ILE A 594 6.45 2.73 21.37
N LEU A 595 7.71 3.10 21.15
CA LEU A 595 8.15 3.95 20.06
C LEU A 595 8.66 3.05 18.95
N ALA A 596 7.97 3.00 17.82
CA ALA A 596 8.26 2.03 16.77
C ALA A 596 8.58 2.67 15.43
N GLY A 597 9.36 1.95 14.61
CA GLY A 597 9.86 2.45 13.34
C GLY A 597 11.00 3.45 13.50
N LEU A 598 11.87 3.28 14.50
CA LEU A 598 12.99 4.17 14.80
C LEU A 598 14.15 4.00 13.81
N ASN A 599 13.85 4.20 12.52
CA ASN A 599 14.81 4.22 11.42
C ASN A 599 14.91 5.62 10.80
N ASP A 600 16.10 5.97 10.28
CA ASP A 600 16.29 7.23 9.56
C ASP A 600 15.41 7.26 8.30
N GLY A 601 14.84 8.42 7.99
CA GLY A 601 13.84 8.55 6.91
C GLY A 601 12.41 8.17 7.31
N VAL A 602 12.22 7.46 8.45
CA VAL A 602 10.92 7.14 9.05
C VAL A 602 10.66 8.02 10.27
N TRP A 603 11.53 7.96 11.26
CA TRP A 603 11.48 8.83 12.44
C TRP A 603 12.89 9.31 12.80
N PRO A 604 13.29 10.51 12.36
CA PRO A 604 12.53 11.52 11.60
C PRO A 604 12.26 11.12 10.17
N GLY A 605 11.09 11.57 9.65
CA GLY A 605 10.81 11.53 8.22
C GLY A 605 11.77 12.45 7.45
N ALA A 606 12.05 12.12 6.20
CA ALA A 606 12.84 12.97 5.32
C ALA A 606 12.12 14.33 5.13
N ALA A 607 12.87 15.41 5.25
CA ALA A 607 12.34 16.73 4.94
C ALA A 607 12.08 16.83 3.42
N SER A 608 10.85 17.14 3.04
CA SER A 608 10.52 17.33 1.63
C SER A 608 11.20 18.59 1.09
N PRO A 609 11.88 18.52 -0.07
CA PRO A 609 12.46 19.71 -0.68
C PRO A 609 11.33 20.68 -1.09
N ASP A 610 11.57 21.97 -0.92
CA ASP A 610 10.69 23.03 -1.38
C ASP A 610 10.96 23.29 -2.88
N PRO A 611 9.99 23.13 -3.79
CA PRO A 611 10.20 23.39 -5.21
C PRO A 611 10.30 24.88 -5.54
N TRP A 612 9.84 25.75 -4.64
CA TRP A 612 9.71 27.20 -4.87
C TRP A 612 10.89 28.00 -4.35
N LEU A 613 11.37 27.71 -3.14
CA LEU A 613 12.43 28.46 -2.46
C LEU A 613 13.58 27.56 -2.05
N SER A 614 14.80 27.99 -2.38
CA SER A 614 16.00 27.34 -1.86
C SER A 614 16.14 27.55 -0.35
N ARG A 615 16.89 26.68 0.33
CA ARG A 615 17.17 26.78 1.77
C ARG A 615 17.74 28.15 2.15
N GLN A 616 18.66 28.68 1.35
CA GLN A 616 19.28 30.00 1.58
C GLN A 616 18.25 31.14 1.45
N MET A 617 17.39 31.09 0.45
CA MET A 617 16.31 32.05 0.27
C MET A 617 15.35 32.04 1.48
N ARG A 618 14.94 30.85 1.95
CA ARG A 618 14.10 30.69 3.13
C ARG A 618 14.75 31.34 4.37
N MET A 619 16.04 31.09 4.58
CA MET A 619 16.81 31.64 5.69
C MET A 619 16.89 33.18 5.64
N LYS A 620 17.21 33.77 4.47
CA LYS A 620 17.30 35.24 4.28
C LYS A 620 15.93 35.91 4.48
N LEU A 621 14.85 35.23 4.12
CA LEU A 621 13.47 35.71 4.30
C LEU A 621 12.92 35.52 5.72
N GLY A 622 13.66 34.86 6.59
CA GLY A 622 13.19 34.53 7.94
C GLY A 622 12.10 33.45 7.97
N LEU A 623 11.90 32.71 6.86
CA LEU A 623 11.00 31.57 6.79
C LEU A 623 11.63 30.37 7.50
N LEU A 624 10.78 29.44 7.89
CA LEU A 624 11.18 28.26 8.64
C LEU A 624 11.98 27.28 7.74
N LEU A 625 13.08 26.77 8.26
CA LEU A 625 13.86 25.76 7.53
C LEU A 625 13.16 24.40 7.57
N PRO A 626 13.40 23.51 6.55
CA PRO A 626 12.88 22.15 6.57
C PRO A 626 13.28 21.36 7.83
N GLU A 627 14.46 21.62 8.38
CA GLU A 627 15.03 21.02 9.60
C GLU A 627 14.16 21.25 10.85
N ARG A 628 13.33 22.26 10.84
CA ARG A 628 12.35 22.50 11.91
C ARG A 628 11.43 21.30 12.16
N GLN A 629 11.01 20.58 11.11
CA GLN A 629 10.17 19.40 11.28
C GLN A 629 10.93 18.30 12.04
N ILE A 630 12.22 18.19 11.79
CA ILE A 630 13.12 17.28 12.51
C ILE A 630 13.18 17.69 13.99
N GLY A 631 13.36 18.98 14.29
CA GLY A 631 13.40 19.49 15.67
C GLY A 631 12.10 19.29 16.44
N LEU A 632 10.94 19.47 15.80
CA LEU A 632 9.64 19.17 16.41
C LEU A 632 9.49 17.67 16.67
N SER A 633 9.92 16.83 15.73
CA SER A 633 9.92 15.38 15.87
C SER A 633 10.89 14.90 16.95
N ALA A 634 12.05 15.58 17.11
CA ALA A 634 13.01 15.35 18.20
C ALA A 634 12.41 15.68 19.56
N HIS A 635 11.66 16.79 19.64
CA HIS A 635 10.93 17.17 20.85
C HIS A 635 9.88 16.12 21.23
N ASP A 636 9.11 15.66 20.25
CA ASP A 636 8.10 14.61 20.44
C ASP A 636 8.77 13.28 20.88
N PHE A 637 9.95 12.93 20.32
CA PHE A 637 10.75 11.78 20.75
C PHE A 637 11.22 11.93 22.20
N GLN A 638 11.81 13.08 22.59
CA GLN A 638 12.27 13.36 23.95
C GLN A 638 11.13 13.21 24.95
N LEU A 639 9.97 13.81 24.65
CA LEU A 639 8.78 13.71 25.49
C LEU A 639 8.29 12.27 25.61
N ALA A 640 8.26 11.54 24.50
CA ALA A 640 7.74 10.18 24.47
C ALA A 640 8.61 9.21 25.29
N VAL A 641 9.93 9.26 25.14
CA VAL A 641 10.84 8.38 25.91
C VAL A 641 10.76 8.64 27.41
N ALA A 642 10.43 9.87 27.79
CA ALA A 642 10.26 10.26 29.20
C ALA A 642 8.84 9.98 29.75
N ALA A 643 7.81 9.79 28.91
CA ALA A 643 6.39 9.88 29.29
C ALA A 643 5.85 8.69 30.10
N ALA A 644 6.54 7.54 30.15
CA ALA A 644 6.04 6.32 30.78
C ALA A 644 7.13 5.62 31.60
N PRO A 645 6.75 4.89 32.66
CA PRO A 645 7.71 4.13 33.46
C PRO A 645 8.36 3.02 32.62
N ARG A 646 7.61 2.39 31.71
CA ARG A 646 8.14 1.38 30.79
C ARG A 646 8.06 1.87 29.36
N VAL A 647 9.19 1.80 28.65
CA VAL A 647 9.36 2.25 27.27
C VAL A 647 10.01 1.16 26.45
N ILE A 648 9.44 0.85 25.31
CA ILE A 648 10.05 -0.02 24.29
C ILE A 648 10.43 0.86 23.12
N LEU A 649 11.72 0.87 22.76
CA LEU A 649 12.24 1.44 21.53
C LEU A 649 12.33 0.30 20.52
N SER A 650 11.79 0.50 19.31
CA SER A 650 11.70 -0.57 18.33
C SER A 650 12.07 -0.11 16.94
N ARG A 651 12.82 -0.95 16.22
CA ARG A 651 13.16 -0.80 14.81
C ARG A 651 13.28 -2.15 14.12
N SER A 652 13.06 -2.17 12.80
CA SER A 652 13.54 -3.27 11.95
C SER A 652 14.94 -2.95 11.43
N VAL A 653 15.83 -3.94 11.40
CA VAL A 653 17.21 -3.79 10.86
C VAL A 653 17.23 -3.89 9.34
N ARG A 654 16.18 -4.42 8.73
CA ARG A 654 15.96 -4.45 7.27
C ARG A 654 14.52 -4.07 6.97
N ASP A 655 14.31 -3.45 5.83
CA ASP A 655 13.01 -3.31 5.19
C ASP A 655 12.84 -4.37 4.08
N ASP A 656 11.87 -4.18 3.19
CA ASP A 656 11.59 -5.12 2.10
C ASP A 656 12.70 -5.09 1.02
N GLU A 657 13.58 -4.06 0.99
CA GLU A 657 14.58 -3.82 -0.06
C GLU A 657 16.03 -3.89 0.47
N ALA A 658 16.32 -3.27 1.63
CA ALA A 658 17.69 -3.05 2.09
C ALA A 658 17.85 -3.10 3.62
N GLU A 659 19.09 -2.97 4.09
CA GLU A 659 19.39 -2.71 5.49
C GLU A 659 19.03 -1.25 5.84
N THR A 660 18.40 -1.07 6.99
CA THR A 660 17.95 0.24 7.48
C THR A 660 19.00 0.86 8.40
N VAL A 661 19.04 2.19 8.43
CA VAL A 661 19.88 2.95 9.37
C VAL A 661 19.04 3.30 10.60
N PRO A 662 19.54 3.11 11.84
CA PRO A 662 18.81 3.52 13.04
C PRO A 662 18.58 5.03 13.04
N SER A 663 17.43 5.45 13.60
CA SER A 663 17.12 6.86 13.85
C SER A 663 18.31 7.56 14.53
N ARG A 664 18.62 8.78 14.08
CA ARG A 664 19.72 9.58 14.65
C ARG A 664 19.64 9.75 16.17
N TRP A 665 18.44 9.84 16.72
CA TRP A 665 18.26 9.99 18.18
C TRP A 665 18.48 8.67 18.91
N LEU A 666 18.03 7.56 18.32
CA LEU A 666 18.34 6.23 18.86
C LEU A 666 19.85 5.94 18.80
N ALA A 667 20.49 6.27 17.68
CA ALA A 667 21.94 6.13 17.53
C ALA A 667 22.71 6.97 18.57
N ARG A 668 22.33 8.23 18.78
CA ARG A 668 22.94 9.08 19.82
C ARG A 668 22.75 8.51 21.23
N LEU A 669 21.53 8.08 21.57
CA LEU A 669 21.22 7.49 22.86
C LEU A 669 22.03 6.21 23.09
N THR A 670 22.05 5.28 22.13
CA THR A 670 22.77 4.01 22.26
C THR A 670 24.28 4.21 22.28
N ASN A 671 24.82 5.16 21.49
CA ASN A 671 26.24 5.48 21.49
C ASN A 671 26.68 6.11 22.82
N LEU A 672 25.88 7.01 23.40
CA LEU A 672 26.16 7.57 24.72
C LEU A 672 26.17 6.47 25.80
N ILE A 673 25.12 5.63 25.83
CA ILE A 673 25.02 4.51 26.81
C ILE A 673 26.22 3.57 26.66
N MET A 674 26.59 3.23 25.41
CA MET A 674 27.72 2.34 25.13
C MET A 674 29.04 2.96 25.57
N GLY A 675 29.22 4.26 25.31
CA GLY A 675 30.48 4.98 25.66
C GLY A 675 30.67 5.21 27.16
N LEU A 676 29.61 5.27 27.97
CA LEU A 676 29.63 5.56 29.39
C LEU A 676 29.40 4.31 30.26
N GLY A 677 28.82 3.24 29.71
CA GLY A 677 28.28 2.12 30.49
C GLY A 677 28.82 0.75 30.13
N GLU A 678 30.04 0.65 29.56
CA GLU A 678 30.62 -0.67 29.26
C GLU A 678 30.69 -1.61 30.48
N GLU A 679 30.97 -1.06 31.66
CA GLU A 679 31.02 -1.82 32.91
C GLU A 679 29.63 -2.18 33.47
N ASP A 680 28.61 -1.35 33.21
CA ASP A 680 27.27 -1.52 33.76
C ASP A 680 26.35 -2.41 32.87
N GLY A 681 26.71 -2.69 31.63
CA GLY A 681 25.96 -3.52 30.73
C GLY A 681 24.54 -3.00 30.40
N ALA A 682 24.27 -1.71 30.58
CA ALA A 682 22.93 -1.12 30.47
C ALA A 682 22.31 -1.32 29.07
N LEU A 683 23.06 -1.11 27.99
CA LEU A 683 22.59 -1.33 26.63
C LEU A 683 22.32 -2.81 26.33
N ALA A 684 23.19 -3.70 26.83
CA ALA A 684 22.98 -5.14 26.71
C ALA A 684 21.71 -5.60 27.41
N ALA A 685 21.41 -5.05 28.58
CA ALA A 685 20.19 -5.33 29.33
C ALA A 685 18.92 -4.81 28.60
N MET A 686 19.00 -3.63 27.98
CA MET A 686 17.90 -3.12 27.14
C MET A 686 17.62 -4.03 25.93
N ARG A 687 18.68 -4.49 25.24
CA ARG A 687 18.59 -5.44 24.12
C ARG A 687 18.04 -6.80 24.55
N GLU A 688 18.49 -7.33 25.68
CA GLU A 688 17.99 -8.62 26.19
C GLU A 688 16.49 -8.56 26.52
N ARG A 689 16.02 -7.45 27.12
CA ARG A 689 14.57 -7.23 27.34
C ARG A 689 13.79 -7.15 26.01
N GLY A 690 14.39 -6.52 24.99
CA GLY A 690 13.82 -6.45 23.63
C GLY A 690 13.80 -7.81 22.94
N GLN A 691 14.90 -8.58 23.05
CA GLN A 691 15.03 -9.92 22.47
C GLN A 691 13.98 -10.89 23.07
N GLY A 692 13.60 -10.68 24.33
CA GLY A 692 12.52 -11.44 24.97
C GLY A 692 11.20 -11.37 24.19
N TRP A 693 10.83 -10.22 23.64
CA TRP A 693 9.63 -10.05 22.82
C TRP A 693 9.77 -10.74 21.46
N LEU A 694 10.95 -10.67 20.86
CA LEU A 694 11.22 -11.34 19.56
C LEU A 694 11.14 -12.87 19.71
N ARG A 695 11.72 -13.44 20.79
CA ARG A 695 11.59 -14.87 21.07
C ARG A 695 10.12 -15.31 21.25
N LEU A 696 9.27 -14.48 21.86
CA LEU A 696 7.83 -14.76 21.97
C LEU A 696 7.14 -14.71 20.61
N ALA A 697 7.54 -13.77 19.76
CA ALA A 697 7.00 -13.66 18.40
C ALA A 697 7.39 -14.88 17.56
N GLU A 698 8.63 -15.32 17.62
CA GLU A 698 9.13 -16.53 16.98
C GLU A 698 8.40 -17.78 17.49
N ALA A 699 8.26 -17.92 18.81
CA ALA A 699 7.56 -19.06 19.41
C ALA A 699 6.07 -19.12 18.99
N LEU A 700 5.43 -17.98 18.79
CA LEU A 700 4.04 -17.90 18.32
C LEU A 700 3.89 -18.33 16.85
N GLU A 701 4.92 -18.10 16.04
CA GLU A 701 4.92 -18.43 14.62
C GLU A 701 5.56 -19.80 14.32
N GLN A 702 6.22 -20.42 15.29
CA GLN A 702 6.75 -21.78 15.11
C GLN A 702 5.58 -22.74 14.91
N PRO A 703 5.53 -23.45 13.78
CA PRO A 703 4.55 -24.51 13.59
C PRO A 703 4.85 -25.63 14.58
N GLY A 704 3.82 -26.25 15.12
CA GLY A 704 3.98 -27.52 15.79
C GLY A 704 4.67 -28.55 14.87
N HIS A 705 5.24 -29.59 15.44
CA HIS A 705 5.78 -30.68 14.62
C HIS A 705 4.66 -31.24 13.74
N ALA A 706 4.84 -31.14 12.43
CA ALA A 706 3.97 -31.76 11.44
C ALA A 706 4.79 -32.80 10.69
N ASP A 707 4.32 -34.05 10.72
CA ASP A 707 4.94 -35.11 9.91
C ASP A 707 4.73 -34.76 8.43
N PRO A 708 5.76 -34.87 7.58
CA PRO A 708 5.63 -34.68 6.15
C PRO A 708 4.63 -35.68 5.58
N GLU A 709 3.76 -35.21 4.69
CA GLU A 709 2.83 -36.11 4.02
C GLU A 709 3.57 -37.12 3.12
N PRO A 710 3.23 -38.40 3.16
CA PRO A 710 3.87 -39.37 2.28
C PRO A 710 3.48 -39.17 0.81
N ARG A 711 4.31 -39.64 -0.10
CA ARG A 711 4.05 -39.56 -1.53
C ARG A 711 2.72 -40.21 -1.91
N PRO A 712 1.72 -39.46 -2.44
CA PRO A 712 0.38 -39.97 -2.62
C PRO A 712 0.25 -40.93 -3.80
N ALA A 713 -0.56 -41.98 -3.61
CA ALA A 713 -1.00 -42.88 -4.65
C ALA A 713 -2.48 -43.26 -4.43
N PRO A 714 -3.45 -42.33 -4.58
CA PRO A 714 -4.84 -42.58 -4.33
C PRO A 714 -5.41 -43.72 -5.17
N ARG A 715 -6.26 -44.58 -4.57
CA ARG A 715 -6.98 -45.69 -5.19
C ARG A 715 -8.48 -45.41 -5.17
N PRO A 716 -9.01 -44.65 -6.13
CA PRO A 716 -10.45 -44.42 -6.24
C PRO A 716 -11.17 -45.72 -6.67
N PRO A 717 -12.48 -45.88 -6.39
CA PRO A 717 -13.29 -46.99 -6.86
C PRO A 717 -13.15 -47.20 -8.37
N VAL A 718 -13.16 -48.44 -8.83
CA VAL A 718 -12.97 -48.78 -10.27
C VAL A 718 -14.07 -48.16 -11.16
N ALA A 719 -15.30 -48.01 -10.61
CA ALA A 719 -16.42 -47.43 -11.33
C ALA A 719 -16.21 -45.97 -11.77
N VAL A 720 -15.45 -45.17 -10.99
CA VAL A 720 -15.18 -43.75 -11.31
C VAL A 720 -13.91 -43.55 -12.11
N ARG A 721 -13.14 -44.61 -12.39
CA ARG A 721 -11.93 -44.50 -13.19
C ARG A 721 -12.27 -44.24 -14.64
N PRO A 722 -11.48 -43.43 -15.37
CA PRO A 722 -11.80 -43.06 -16.74
C PRO A 722 -11.82 -44.30 -17.65
N ARG A 723 -12.91 -44.44 -18.41
CA ARG A 723 -13.09 -45.43 -19.45
C ARG A 723 -12.76 -44.91 -20.84
N GLU A 724 -12.41 -43.63 -20.89
CA GLU A 724 -12.03 -42.92 -22.09
C GLU A 724 -10.90 -41.93 -21.79
N LEU A 725 -9.86 -41.90 -22.62
CA LEU A 725 -8.82 -40.88 -22.54
C LEU A 725 -8.35 -40.49 -23.94
N PRO A 726 -7.91 -39.21 -24.13
CA PRO A 726 -7.23 -38.80 -25.34
C PRO A 726 -5.83 -39.39 -25.39
N VAL A 727 -5.29 -39.63 -26.59
CA VAL A 727 -3.95 -40.18 -26.82
C VAL A 727 -2.86 -39.36 -26.09
N THR A 728 -2.99 -38.04 -26.04
CA THR A 728 -2.07 -37.13 -25.33
C THR A 728 -2.04 -37.36 -23.82
N ALA A 729 -3.12 -37.90 -23.23
CA ALA A 729 -3.18 -38.22 -21.80
C ALA A 729 -2.40 -39.51 -21.44
N ILE A 730 -2.10 -40.36 -22.40
CA ILE A 730 -1.37 -41.62 -22.15
C ILE A 730 0.07 -41.35 -21.70
N SER A 731 0.76 -40.39 -22.34
CA SER A 731 2.08 -39.95 -21.88
C SER A 731 2.02 -39.44 -20.41
N ARG A 732 0.97 -38.70 -20.06
CA ARG A 732 0.74 -38.24 -18.69
C ARG A 732 0.43 -39.40 -17.73
N LEU A 733 -0.38 -40.37 -18.13
CA LEU A 733 -0.64 -41.57 -17.31
C LEU A 733 0.62 -42.41 -17.05
N ILE A 734 1.57 -42.41 -17.97
CA ILE A 734 2.86 -43.07 -17.78
C ILE A 734 3.74 -42.31 -16.79
N ARG A 735 3.81 -40.98 -16.92
CA ARG A 735 4.74 -40.12 -16.18
C ARG A 735 4.24 -39.64 -14.85
N ASP A 736 2.99 -39.19 -14.78
CA ASP A 736 2.33 -38.66 -13.58
C ASP A 736 0.87 -39.13 -13.50
N PRO A 737 0.64 -40.36 -13.06
CA PRO A 737 -0.72 -40.92 -12.90
C PRO A 737 -1.61 -40.04 -12.00
N TYR A 738 -1.05 -39.39 -10.97
CA TYR A 738 -1.80 -38.52 -10.09
C TYR A 738 -2.48 -37.35 -10.84
N ALA A 739 -1.85 -36.83 -11.88
CA ALA A 739 -2.46 -35.84 -12.76
C ALA A 739 -3.71 -36.37 -13.50
N ILE A 740 -3.76 -37.67 -13.85
CA ILE A 740 -4.97 -38.29 -14.41
C ILE A 740 -6.07 -38.43 -13.36
N TYR A 741 -5.71 -38.81 -12.13
CA TYR A 741 -6.65 -38.82 -10.99
C TYR A 741 -7.24 -37.43 -10.75
N ALA A 742 -6.41 -36.37 -10.61
CA ALA A 742 -6.86 -35.02 -10.35
C ALA A 742 -7.74 -34.48 -11.49
N ARG A 743 -7.32 -34.68 -12.77
CA ARG A 743 -8.00 -34.08 -13.91
C ARG A 743 -9.28 -34.81 -14.33
N HIS A 744 -9.27 -36.14 -14.34
CA HIS A 744 -10.35 -36.96 -14.94
C HIS A 744 -11.29 -37.56 -13.89
N ILE A 745 -10.82 -37.79 -12.64
CA ILE A 745 -11.66 -38.34 -11.57
C ILE A 745 -12.16 -37.20 -10.66
N LEU A 746 -11.26 -36.38 -10.12
CA LEU A 746 -11.62 -35.19 -9.31
C LEU A 746 -12.12 -34.01 -10.16
N ARG A 747 -11.91 -34.06 -11.49
CA ARG A 747 -12.30 -33.01 -12.45
C ARG A 747 -11.68 -31.63 -12.15
N LEU A 748 -10.54 -31.61 -11.47
CA LEU A 748 -9.82 -30.37 -11.19
C LEU A 748 -9.10 -29.89 -12.45
N ARG A 749 -9.21 -28.60 -12.74
CA ARG A 749 -8.48 -27.95 -13.83
C ARG A 749 -7.81 -26.70 -13.30
N PRO A 750 -6.58 -26.39 -13.72
CA PRO A 750 -5.98 -25.10 -13.45
C PRO A 750 -6.92 -23.99 -13.93
N VAL A 751 -6.99 -22.91 -13.16
CA VAL A 751 -7.71 -21.71 -13.58
C VAL A 751 -6.80 -20.96 -14.54
N ASP A 752 -7.29 -20.68 -15.73
CA ASP A 752 -6.54 -19.90 -16.71
C ASP A 752 -6.27 -18.48 -16.18
N PRO A 753 -5.11 -17.87 -16.46
CA PRO A 753 -4.82 -16.51 -16.03
C PRO A 753 -5.83 -15.52 -16.61
N LEU A 754 -6.14 -14.46 -15.85
CA LEU A 754 -7.09 -13.43 -16.30
C LEU A 754 -6.52 -12.58 -17.43
N LEU A 755 -5.22 -12.35 -17.39
CA LEU A 755 -4.44 -11.71 -18.45
C LEU A 755 -3.59 -12.78 -19.11
N PRO A 756 -4.03 -13.35 -20.25
CA PRO A 756 -3.23 -14.33 -20.96
C PRO A 756 -1.95 -13.66 -21.49
N GLU A 757 -0.82 -14.37 -21.34
CA GLU A 757 0.46 -13.95 -21.91
C GLU A 757 0.72 -14.71 -23.22
N PRO A 758 1.54 -14.16 -24.15
CA PRO A 758 1.92 -14.84 -25.38
C PRO A 758 2.89 -15.99 -25.10
N ASP A 759 2.40 -17.02 -24.40
CA ASP A 759 3.16 -18.20 -23.98
C ASP A 759 3.43 -19.20 -25.11
N ALA A 760 4.19 -20.24 -24.80
CA ALA A 760 4.55 -21.28 -25.75
C ALA A 760 3.33 -22.12 -26.20
N ARG A 761 2.33 -22.30 -25.32
CA ARG A 761 1.10 -23.05 -25.62
C ARG A 761 0.24 -22.30 -26.64
N LEU A 762 -0.04 -21.01 -26.38
CA LEU A 762 -0.81 -20.18 -27.31
C LEU A 762 -0.13 -20.09 -28.67
N ARG A 763 1.21 -19.96 -28.70
CA ARG A 763 1.99 -19.98 -29.93
C ARG A 763 1.81 -21.30 -30.67
N GLY A 764 1.85 -22.42 -29.97
CA GLY A 764 1.64 -23.76 -30.58
C GLY A 764 0.26 -23.85 -31.24
N GLN A 765 -0.80 -23.50 -30.52
CA GLN A 765 -2.18 -23.52 -31.03
C GLN A 765 -2.36 -22.64 -32.26
N THR A 766 -1.81 -21.41 -32.23
CA THR A 766 -1.85 -20.49 -33.37
C THR A 766 -1.11 -21.04 -34.60
N LEU A 767 0.03 -21.71 -34.38
CA LEU A 767 0.80 -22.34 -35.48
C LEU A 767 0.03 -23.50 -36.11
N HIS A 768 -0.64 -24.33 -35.33
CA HIS A 768 -1.49 -25.40 -35.84
C HIS A 768 -2.64 -24.87 -36.69
N ASP A 769 -3.36 -23.83 -36.21
CA ASP A 769 -4.44 -23.16 -36.97
C ASP A 769 -3.94 -22.60 -38.32
N ILE A 770 -2.77 -21.93 -38.33
CA ILE A 770 -2.16 -21.39 -39.54
C ILE A 770 -1.86 -22.52 -40.55
N VAL A 771 -1.25 -23.61 -40.11
CA VAL A 771 -0.86 -24.73 -40.95
C VAL A 771 -2.11 -25.48 -41.44
N GLU A 772 -3.08 -25.71 -40.58
CA GLU A 772 -4.36 -26.37 -40.99
C GLU A 772 -5.05 -25.58 -42.09
N ARG A 773 -5.22 -24.23 -41.89
CA ARG A 773 -5.85 -23.34 -42.91
C ARG A 773 -5.04 -23.30 -44.21
N PHE A 774 -3.71 -23.36 -44.12
CA PHE A 774 -2.84 -23.39 -45.30
C PHE A 774 -2.98 -24.67 -46.10
N ILE A 775 -3.04 -25.84 -45.44
CA ILE A 775 -3.16 -27.11 -46.09
C ILE A 775 -4.58 -27.36 -46.64
N ARG A 776 -5.62 -27.04 -45.85
CA ARG A 776 -7.04 -27.25 -46.22
C ARG A 776 -7.44 -26.47 -47.48
N ASN A 777 -6.88 -25.27 -47.64
CA ASN A 777 -7.22 -24.35 -48.73
C ASN A 777 -6.12 -24.30 -49.82
N ARG A 778 -5.45 -25.42 -50.10
CA ARG A 778 -4.39 -25.46 -51.12
C ARG A 778 -4.96 -25.52 -52.52
N PRO A 779 -4.64 -24.49 -53.40
CA PRO A 779 -5.01 -24.56 -54.83
C PRO A 779 -4.19 -25.61 -55.56
N GLU A 780 -4.82 -26.24 -56.54
CA GLU A 780 -4.14 -27.23 -57.40
C GLU A 780 -3.11 -26.53 -58.30
N GLY A 781 -1.88 -27.05 -58.38
CA GLY A 781 -0.82 -26.48 -59.22
C GLY A 781 -0.23 -25.16 -58.74
N GLU A 782 -0.44 -24.76 -57.47
CA GLU A 782 0.07 -23.49 -56.95
C GLU A 782 1.59 -23.42 -56.93
N PRO A 783 2.22 -22.38 -57.56
CA PRO A 783 3.67 -22.19 -57.54
C PRO A 783 4.18 -21.90 -56.12
N GLU A 784 5.38 -22.33 -55.75
CA GLU A 784 5.97 -22.16 -54.40
C GLU A 784 6.00 -20.69 -53.93
N VAL A 785 6.26 -19.75 -54.84
CA VAL A 785 6.26 -18.30 -54.51
C VAL A 785 4.86 -17.86 -54.07
N ALA A 786 3.83 -18.27 -54.84
CA ALA A 786 2.45 -17.95 -54.51
C ALA A 786 1.99 -18.63 -53.19
N ALA A 787 2.35 -19.89 -53.02
CA ALA A 787 2.09 -20.65 -51.78
C ALA A 787 2.74 -19.96 -50.54
N THR A 788 3.98 -19.49 -50.72
CA THR A 788 4.67 -18.74 -49.63
C THR A 788 3.93 -17.43 -49.29
N GLN A 789 3.48 -16.68 -50.29
CA GLN A 789 2.68 -15.48 -50.08
C GLN A 789 1.34 -15.77 -49.39
N ARG A 790 0.67 -16.84 -49.83
CA ARG A 790 -0.59 -17.29 -49.21
C ARG A 790 -0.39 -17.71 -47.76
N LEU A 791 0.68 -18.45 -47.42
CA LEU A 791 1.01 -18.81 -46.06
C LEU A 791 1.19 -17.57 -45.16
N LEU A 792 1.88 -16.55 -45.66
CA LEU A 792 2.07 -15.31 -44.95
C LEU A 792 0.77 -14.50 -44.80
N ALA A 793 -0.08 -14.48 -45.82
CA ALA A 793 -1.39 -13.82 -45.74
C ALA A 793 -2.31 -14.53 -44.70
N ILE A 794 -2.36 -15.85 -44.70
CA ILE A 794 -3.08 -16.63 -43.68
C ILE A 794 -2.50 -16.33 -42.28
N THR A 795 -1.17 -16.28 -42.18
CA THR A 795 -0.50 -15.95 -40.92
C THR A 795 -0.94 -14.57 -40.39
N ASP A 796 -0.97 -13.55 -41.24
CA ASP A 796 -1.39 -12.21 -40.87
C ASP A 796 -2.85 -12.22 -40.37
N THR A 797 -3.76 -12.91 -41.09
CA THR A 797 -5.17 -13.04 -40.72
C THR A 797 -5.33 -13.73 -39.35
N VAL A 798 -4.73 -14.90 -39.17
CA VAL A 798 -4.85 -15.65 -37.91
C VAL A 798 -4.27 -14.90 -36.73
N LEU A 799 -3.12 -14.24 -36.91
CA LEU A 799 -2.50 -13.45 -35.86
C LEU A 799 -3.35 -12.22 -35.48
N GLU A 800 -4.02 -11.59 -36.46
CA GLU A 800 -4.95 -10.49 -36.16
C GLU A 800 -6.18 -10.94 -35.41
N GLU A 801 -6.72 -12.10 -35.77
CA GLU A 801 -7.90 -12.68 -35.13
C GLU A 801 -7.65 -13.17 -33.69
N THR A 802 -6.47 -13.75 -33.43
CA THR A 802 -6.23 -14.53 -32.21
C THR A 802 -5.26 -13.90 -31.23
N ILE A 803 -4.36 -13.02 -31.67
CA ILE A 803 -3.28 -12.49 -30.86
C ILE A 803 -3.44 -10.98 -30.62
N PRO A 804 -3.77 -10.54 -29.40
CA PRO A 804 -4.01 -9.12 -29.12
C PRO A 804 -2.72 -8.27 -29.01
N TRP A 805 -1.54 -8.90 -28.86
CA TRP A 805 -0.28 -8.18 -28.61
C TRP A 805 0.47 -7.88 -29.93
N PRO A 806 0.62 -6.59 -30.33
CA PRO A 806 1.29 -6.25 -31.59
C PRO A 806 2.76 -6.70 -31.68
N SER A 807 3.48 -6.72 -30.55
CA SER A 807 4.86 -7.21 -30.48
C SER A 807 4.97 -8.73 -30.72
N ALA A 808 4.05 -9.49 -30.13
CA ALA A 808 3.99 -10.94 -30.33
C ALA A 808 3.60 -11.28 -31.77
N ARG A 809 2.62 -10.58 -32.36
CA ARG A 809 2.24 -10.71 -33.79
C ARG A 809 3.45 -10.53 -34.70
N ARG A 810 4.18 -9.42 -34.54
CA ARG A 810 5.39 -9.13 -35.33
C ARG A 810 6.46 -10.21 -35.18
N LEU A 811 6.72 -10.65 -33.97
CA LEU A 811 7.72 -11.66 -33.66
C LEU A 811 7.35 -13.04 -34.27
N TRP A 812 6.08 -13.45 -34.12
CA TRP A 812 5.63 -14.75 -34.63
C TRP A 812 5.53 -14.76 -36.13
N ARG A 813 5.03 -13.66 -36.72
CA ARG A 813 5.07 -13.49 -38.19
C ARG A 813 6.48 -13.58 -38.77
N ALA A 814 7.45 -12.90 -38.18
CA ALA A 814 8.85 -12.95 -38.62
C ALA A 814 9.44 -14.37 -38.54
N ARG A 815 9.06 -15.13 -37.50
CA ARG A 815 9.49 -16.54 -37.36
C ARG A 815 8.91 -17.43 -38.46
N ILE A 816 7.61 -17.26 -38.76
CA ILE A 816 6.96 -18.01 -39.83
C ILE A 816 7.54 -17.61 -41.17
N ALA A 817 7.73 -16.32 -41.45
CA ALA A 817 8.35 -15.85 -42.71
C ALA A 817 9.74 -16.44 -42.96
N ARG A 818 10.53 -16.64 -41.89
CA ARG A 818 11.86 -17.25 -41.97
C ARG A 818 11.81 -18.72 -42.44
N ILE A 819 10.81 -19.50 -41.99
CA ILE A 819 10.69 -20.93 -42.31
C ILE A 819 9.80 -21.18 -43.54
N ALA A 820 9.01 -20.21 -43.97
CA ALA A 820 7.99 -20.39 -45.01
C ALA A 820 8.51 -20.94 -46.32
N PRO A 821 9.64 -20.51 -46.94
CA PRO A 821 10.12 -21.08 -48.19
C PRO A 821 10.46 -22.55 -48.06
N ARG A 822 11.12 -22.93 -46.97
CA ARG A 822 11.50 -24.34 -46.73
C ARG A 822 10.27 -25.22 -46.44
N PHE A 823 9.33 -24.70 -45.63
CA PHE A 823 8.08 -25.38 -45.31
C PHE A 823 7.25 -25.63 -46.56
N VAL A 824 7.09 -24.62 -47.42
CA VAL A 824 6.33 -24.72 -48.68
C VAL A 824 6.99 -25.69 -49.65
N GLY A 825 8.34 -25.67 -49.82
CA GLY A 825 9.03 -26.62 -50.65
C GLY A 825 8.91 -28.06 -50.11
N ALA A 826 8.96 -28.25 -48.77
CA ALA A 826 8.71 -29.55 -48.17
C ALA A 826 7.24 -30.02 -48.37
N GLU A 827 6.27 -29.09 -48.32
CA GLU A 827 4.86 -29.40 -48.63
C GLU A 827 4.64 -29.80 -50.11
N ALA A 828 5.33 -29.18 -51.05
CA ALA A 828 5.31 -29.59 -52.44
C ALA A 828 5.81 -31.02 -52.60
N ALA A 829 6.96 -31.38 -51.99
CA ALA A 829 7.50 -32.73 -52.00
C ALA A 829 6.62 -33.75 -51.25
N ARG A 830 5.82 -33.34 -50.26
CA ARG A 830 4.81 -34.21 -49.62
C ARG A 830 3.64 -34.52 -50.52
N ALA A 831 3.18 -33.54 -51.29
CA ALA A 831 2.06 -33.69 -52.23
C ALA A 831 2.36 -34.70 -53.31
N ASP A 832 3.63 -34.90 -53.68
CA ASP A 832 4.05 -35.97 -54.63
C ASP A 832 3.94 -37.36 -54.03
N ARG A 833 3.91 -37.49 -52.71
CA ARG A 833 3.87 -38.76 -51.96
C ARG A 833 2.47 -39.18 -51.55
N GLY A 834 1.56 -38.21 -51.34
CA GLY A 834 0.20 -38.46 -50.93
C GLY A 834 -0.61 -37.17 -50.81
N THR A 835 -1.90 -37.33 -50.67
CA THR A 835 -2.85 -36.22 -50.48
C THR A 835 -3.37 -36.15 -49.05
N PRO A 836 -3.54 -34.98 -48.49
CA PRO A 836 -4.18 -34.82 -47.17
C PRO A 836 -5.61 -35.41 -47.20
N ALA A 837 -5.80 -36.47 -46.43
CA ALA A 837 -7.07 -37.19 -46.35
C ALA A 837 -7.84 -36.86 -45.07
N LEU A 838 -7.12 -36.42 -43.97
CA LEU A 838 -7.75 -36.03 -42.69
C LEU A 838 -6.90 -34.93 -42.02
N LEU A 839 -7.56 -33.90 -41.57
CA LEU A 839 -6.96 -32.75 -40.89
C LEU A 839 -7.76 -32.45 -39.60
N GLU A 840 -7.12 -32.61 -38.43
CA GLU A 840 -7.68 -32.23 -37.11
C GLU A 840 -9.07 -32.88 -36.82
N GLU A 841 -9.31 -34.12 -37.27
CA GLU A 841 -10.56 -34.84 -37.04
C GLU A 841 -10.43 -35.94 -35.98
N GLU A 842 -11.51 -36.12 -35.17
CA GLU A 842 -11.49 -37.05 -34.04
C GLU A 842 -11.75 -38.50 -34.48
N GLY A 843 -10.83 -39.39 -34.17
CA GLY A 843 -11.00 -40.82 -34.26
C GLY A 843 -11.17 -41.50 -32.90
N ARG A 844 -11.87 -42.61 -32.85
CA ARG A 844 -12.14 -43.39 -31.63
C ARG A 844 -11.91 -44.86 -31.85
N GLN A 845 -11.17 -45.49 -30.93
CA GLN A 845 -10.90 -46.90 -30.94
C GLN A 845 -11.07 -47.54 -29.57
N THR A 846 -11.90 -48.57 -29.49
CA THR A 846 -12.09 -49.31 -28.24
C THR A 846 -11.13 -50.45 -28.12
N LEU A 847 -10.48 -50.64 -26.97
CA LEU A 847 -9.65 -51.76 -26.63
C LEU A 847 -10.50 -53.01 -26.34
N PRO A 848 -10.40 -54.04 -27.18
CA PRO A 848 -11.22 -55.27 -27.00
C PRO A 848 -10.96 -55.91 -25.61
N GLY A 849 -12.02 -56.37 -24.97
CA GLY A 849 -11.96 -57.07 -23.67
C GLY A 849 -11.71 -56.20 -22.42
N ILE A 850 -11.42 -54.91 -22.60
CA ILE A 850 -11.14 -54.00 -21.48
C ILE A 850 -12.26 -52.95 -21.29
N GLY A 851 -13.03 -52.68 -22.36
CA GLY A 851 -14.10 -51.65 -22.34
C GLY A 851 -13.55 -50.25 -22.12
N PHE A 852 -12.41 -49.93 -22.75
CA PHE A 852 -11.75 -48.65 -22.72
C PHE A 852 -11.62 -48.05 -24.12
N THR A 853 -11.93 -46.76 -24.29
CA THR A 853 -11.87 -46.07 -25.58
C THR A 853 -10.72 -45.06 -25.59
N LEU A 854 -9.84 -45.20 -26.58
CA LEU A 854 -8.81 -44.20 -26.87
C LEU A 854 -9.36 -43.23 -27.92
N LYS A 855 -9.16 -41.94 -27.70
CA LYS A 855 -9.49 -40.87 -28.65
C LYS A 855 -8.20 -40.26 -29.19
N ALA A 856 -8.19 -39.97 -30.47
CA ALA A 856 -7.08 -39.24 -31.08
C ALA A 856 -7.64 -38.18 -32.04
N ARG A 857 -6.91 -37.11 -32.19
CA ARG A 857 -7.15 -36.05 -33.18
C ARG A 857 -5.79 -35.75 -33.82
N PRO A 858 -5.39 -36.48 -34.83
CA PRO A 858 -4.12 -36.24 -35.51
C PRO A 858 -4.13 -34.89 -36.24
N ASP A 859 -3.00 -34.21 -36.24
CA ASP A 859 -2.88 -32.92 -36.92
C ASP A 859 -3.12 -33.09 -38.41
N ARG A 860 -2.57 -34.22 -39.00
CA ARG A 860 -2.72 -34.51 -40.42
C ARG A 860 -2.46 -36.01 -40.70
N ILE A 861 -3.31 -36.61 -41.56
CA ILE A 861 -3.09 -37.92 -42.18
C ILE A 861 -3.15 -37.74 -43.70
N ASP A 862 -2.10 -38.15 -44.38
CA ASP A 862 -2.06 -38.21 -45.84
C ASP A 862 -2.27 -39.66 -46.31
N GLN A 863 -2.98 -39.81 -47.45
CA GLN A 863 -3.16 -41.06 -48.13
C GLN A 863 -2.27 -41.11 -49.40
N ALA A 864 -1.42 -42.07 -49.46
CA ALA A 864 -0.59 -42.32 -50.62
C ALA A 864 -1.42 -42.96 -51.78
N PRO A 865 -0.93 -42.95 -53.05
CA PRO A 865 -1.63 -43.53 -54.17
C PRO A 865 -1.90 -45.05 -54.06
N ASP A 866 -1.13 -45.78 -53.26
CA ASP A 866 -1.30 -47.19 -52.92
C ASP A 866 -2.31 -47.45 -51.81
N GLY A 867 -2.93 -46.37 -51.26
CA GLY A 867 -3.88 -46.43 -50.16
C GLY A 867 -3.27 -46.42 -48.78
N SER A 868 -1.93 -46.49 -48.66
CA SER A 868 -1.26 -46.45 -47.37
C SER A 868 -1.28 -45.05 -46.76
N LEU A 869 -1.19 -44.97 -45.40
CA LEU A 869 -1.29 -43.72 -44.65
C LEU A 869 0.07 -43.25 -44.15
N HIS A 870 0.25 -41.93 -44.11
CA HIS A 870 1.36 -41.25 -43.46
C HIS A 870 0.82 -40.22 -42.46
N ILE A 871 1.21 -40.32 -41.18
CA ILE A 871 0.70 -39.45 -40.13
C ILE A 871 1.76 -38.39 -39.79
N TYR A 872 1.33 -37.14 -39.72
CA TYR A 872 2.18 -35.99 -39.42
C TYR A 872 1.70 -35.31 -38.15
N ASP A 873 2.69 -34.85 -37.34
CA ASP A 873 2.46 -34.09 -36.11
C ASP A 873 3.35 -32.85 -36.11
N TYR A 874 2.76 -31.67 -35.94
CA TYR A 874 3.45 -30.39 -36.00
C TYR A 874 3.90 -29.96 -34.61
N LYS A 875 5.19 -29.66 -34.43
CA LYS A 875 5.76 -29.22 -33.16
C LYS A 875 6.31 -27.79 -33.24
N SER A 876 5.84 -26.92 -32.39
CA SER A 876 6.39 -25.55 -32.25
C SER A 876 7.82 -25.52 -31.66
N GLY A 877 8.23 -26.61 -30.98
CA GLY A 877 9.54 -26.84 -30.40
C GLY A 877 10.32 -27.95 -31.11
N LYS A 878 11.35 -28.47 -30.44
CA LYS A 878 12.10 -29.64 -30.95
C LYS A 878 11.24 -30.89 -30.88
N PRO A 879 11.29 -31.80 -31.92
CA PRO A 879 10.67 -33.12 -31.86
C PRO A 879 11.17 -33.93 -30.66
N PRO A 880 10.35 -34.87 -30.14
CA PRO A 880 10.76 -35.73 -29.05
C PRO A 880 11.94 -36.63 -29.43
N THR A 881 12.92 -36.76 -28.55
CA THR A 881 14.08 -37.60 -28.77
C THR A 881 13.71 -39.09 -28.86
N LYS A 882 14.58 -39.90 -29.44
CA LYS A 882 14.37 -41.38 -29.56
C LYS A 882 14.07 -42.03 -28.19
N LYS A 883 14.74 -41.60 -27.11
CA LYS A 883 14.44 -42.06 -25.74
C LYS A 883 13.08 -41.66 -25.26
N GLU A 884 12.68 -40.43 -25.52
CA GLU A 884 11.35 -39.93 -25.15
C GLU A 884 10.24 -40.69 -25.83
N ARG A 885 10.39 -40.95 -27.12
CA ARG A 885 9.44 -41.78 -27.91
C ARG A 885 9.36 -43.19 -27.39
N LEU A 886 10.49 -43.80 -27.09
CA LEU A 886 10.53 -45.18 -26.61
C LEU A 886 9.78 -45.37 -25.29
N TYR A 887 9.88 -44.41 -24.37
CA TYR A 887 9.35 -44.59 -23.01
C TYR A 887 8.11 -43.77 -22.69
N PHE A 888 7.89 -42.64 -23.33
CA PHE A 888 6.87 -41.66 -22.87
C PHE A 888 5.96 -41.15 -23.98
N GLU A 889 6.51 -40.69 -25.11
CA GLU A 889 5.74 -40.06 -26.18
C GLU A 889 5.14 -41.15 -27.10
N LYS A 890 3.91 -41.49 -26.83
CA LYS A 890 3.15 -42.53 -27.46
C LYS A 890 2.09 -42.03 -28.44
N GLN A 891 2.00 -40.71 -28.67
CA GLN A 891 0.95 -40.08 -29.47
C GLN A 891 0.91 -40.69 -30.89
N LEU A 892 1.93 -40.45 -31.71
CA LEU A 892 1.95 -40.89 -33.11
C LEU A 892 1.88 -42.42 -33.27
N PRO A 893 2.64 -43.24 -32.47
CA PRO A 893 2.51 -44.69 -32.56
C PRO A 893 1.12 -45.24 -32.27
N LEU A 894 0.40 -44.60 -31.30
CA LEU A 894 -0.96 -44.99 -30.97
C LEU A 894 -1.98 -44.50 -32.03
N GLU A 895 -1.78 -43.32 -32.61
CA GLU A 895 -2.59 -42.80 -33.72
C GLU A 895 -2.45 -43.72 -34.93
N ALA A 896 -1.24 -44.21 -35.23
CA ALA A 896 -1.00 -45.23 -36.28
C ALA A 896 -1.73 -46.53 -35.97
N ALA A 897 -1.60 -47.02 -34.74
CA ALA A 897 -2.31 -48.26 -34.34
C ALA A 897 -3.82 -48.10 -34.42
N MET A 898 -4.37 -46.89 -34.15
CA MET A 898 -5.80 -46.58 -34.29
C MET A 898 -6.21 -46.53 -35.77
N ALA A 899 -5.42 -45.89 -36.65
CA ALA A 899 -5.69 -45.78 -38.07
C ALA A 899 -5.75 -47.18 -38.72
N GLU A 900 -4.79 -48.06 -38.40
CA GLU A 900 -4.81 -49.45 -38.91
C GLU A 900 -6.01 -50.29 -38.45
N ARG A 901 -6.69 -49.81 -37.36
CA ARG A 901 -7.88 -50.46 -36.80
C ARG A 901 -9.19 -49.79 -37.21
N GLY A 902 -9.10 -48.81 -38.09
CA GLY A 902 -10.30 -48.10 -38.61
C GLY A 902 -10.91 -47.12 -37.63
N ALA A 903 -10.13 -46.51 -36.77
CA ALA A 903 -10.58 -45.50 -35.80
C ALA A 903 -11.14 -44.22 -36.46
N PHE A 904 -10.73 -43.92 -37.67
CA PHE A 904 -11.11 -42.77 -38.46
C PHE A 904 -12.11 -43.23 -39.54
N ALA A 905 -13.37 -42.91 -39.37
CA ALA A 905 -14.48 -43.47 -40.15
C ALA A 905 -14.34 -43.20 -41.68
N GLU A 906 -13.82 -42.06 -42.05
CA GLU A 906 -13.65 -41.66 -43.45
C GLU A 906 -12.56 -42.44 -44.18
N LEU A 907 -11.54 -42.92 -43.45
CA LEU A 907 -10.41 -43.63 -44.04
C LEU A 907 -10.57 -45.17 -44.00
N GLY A 908 -11.35 -45.66 -43.03
CA GLY A 908 -11.38 -47.09 -42.76
C GLY A 908 -10.02 -47.66 -42.30
N PRO A 909 -9.89 -48.97 -42.13
CA PRO A 909 -8.62 -49.61 -41.75
C PRO A 909 -7.63 -49.65 -42.92
N GLN A 910 -6.54 -48.86 -42.80
CA GLN A 910 -5.48 -48.79 -43.83
C GLN A 910 -4.10 -48.92 -43.20
N PRO A 911 -3.11 -49.50 -43.87
CA PRO A 911 -1.77 -49.65 -43.36
C PRO A 911 -1.06 -48.29 -43.25
N VAL A 912 -0.38 -48.06 -42.13
CA VAL A 912 0.43 -46.84 -41.88
C VAL A 912 1.89 -47.16 -42.19
N THR A 913 2.50 -46.41 -43.11
CA THR A 913 3.88 -46.65 -43.58
C THR A 913 4.91 -45.81 -42.83
N ALA A 914 4.54 -44.61 -42.43
CA ALA A 914 5.46 -43.69 -41.75
C ALA A 914 4.75 -42.72 -40.82
N LEU A 915 5.49 -42.20 -39.82
CA LEU A 915 5.13 -41.17 -38.88
C LEU A 915 6.16 -40.06 -38.97
N THR A 916 5.74 -38.80 -39.06
CA THR A 916 6.68 -37.69 -39.19
C THR A 916 6.35 -36.56 -38.20
N PHE A 917 7.34 -36.18 -37.40
CA PHE A 917 7.32 -34.95 -36.65
C PHE A 917 7.87 -33.82 -37.53
N ILE A 918 7.11 -32.72 -37.64
CA ILE A 918 7.49 -31.51 -38.39
C ILE A 918 7.72 -30.38 -37.43
N GLN A 919 8.94 -29.85 -37.35
CA GLN A 919 9.27 -28.73 -36.51
C GLN A 919 8.89 -27.40 -37.20
N LEU A 920 7.91 -26.65 -36.66
CA LEU A 920 7.50 -25.32 -37.12
C LEU A 920 8.35 -24.18 -36.53
N GLY A 921 9.38 -24.51 -35.78
CA GLY A 921 10.34 -23.57 -35.18
C GLY A 921 11.79 -23.93 -35.52
N GLY A 922 12.73 -23.12 -35.10
CA GLY A 922 14.16 -23.42 -35.30
C GLY A 922 14.56 -23.55 -36.77
N ASP A 923 15.14 -24.72 -37.13
CA ASP A 923 15.62 -25.00 -38.47
C ASP A 923 14.60 -25.73 -39.37
N GLY A 924 13.38 -25.94 -38.86
CA GLY A 924 12.34 -26.68 -39.62
C GLY A 924 12.70 -28.14 -39.87
N ALA A 925 13.29 -28.81 -38.88
CA ALA A 925 13.71 -30.20 -39.01
C ALA A 925 12.50 -31.12 -39.10
N GLU A 926 12.62 -32.17 -39.93
CA GLU A 926 11.67 -33.29 -40.03
C GLU A 926 12.31 -34.55 -39.48
N GLU A 927 11.57 -35.31 -38.69
CA GLU A 927 12.01 -36.58 -38.18
C GLU A 927 10.98 -37.65 -38.50
N THR A 928 11.29 -38.52 -39.48
CA THR A 928 10.42 -39.59 -39.93
C THR A 928 10.80 -40.91 -39.25
N ILE A 929 9.79 -41.63 -38.79
CA ILE A 929 9.86 -42.97 -38.21
C ILE A 929 9.16 -43.92 -39.17
N SER A 930 9.89 -44.84 -39.71
CA SER A 930 9.32 -45.86 -40.58
C SER A 930 8.57 -46.96 -39.80
N ARG A 931 7.69 -47.69 -40.48
CA ARG A 931 7.00 -48.87 -39.92
C ARG A 931 8.01 -49.90 -39.35
N ALA A 932 9.18 -50.06 -39.99
CA ALA A 932 10.21 -50.96 -39.51
C ALA A 932 10.85 -50.57 -38.16
N GLU A 933 10.81 -49.30 -37.81
CA GLU A 933 11.38 -48.79 -36.55
C GLU A 933 10.38 -48.76 -35.38
N CYS A 934 9.06 -48.94 -35.65
CA CYS A 934 8.02 -48.88 -34.62
C CYS A 934 6.94 -49.95 -34.90
N ASP A 935 6.81 -50.91 -34.00
CA ASP A 935 5.76 -51.93 -34.03
C ASP A 935 4.47 -51.37 -33.36
N PHE A 936 3.49 -50.98 -34.18
CA PHE A 936 2.24 -50.40 -33.74
C PHE A 936 1.35 -51.39 -32.97
N ASP A 937 1.43 -52.73 -33.33
CA ASP A 937 0.69 -53.75 -32.60
C ASP A 937 1.26 -53.99 -31.21
N ALA A 938 2.58 -53.97 -31.08
CA ALA A 938 3.26 -54.03 -29.77
C ALA A 938 2.92 -52.82 -28.88
N GLU A 939 2.86 -51.58 -29.46
CA GLU A 939 2.46 -50.36 -28.74
C GLU A 939 0.98 -50.44 -28.32
N TRP A 940 0.07 -50.92 -29.18
CA TRP A 940 -1.34 -51.11 -28.83
C TRP A 940 -1.51 -52.14 -27.71
N ALA A 941 -0.78 -53.26 -27.78
CA ALA A 941 -0.78 -54.27 -26.72
C ALA A 941 -0.21 -53.70 -25.39
N ALA A 942 0.82 -52.87 -25.46
CA ALA A 942 1.40 -52.20 -24.30
C ALA A 942 0.39 -51.22 -23.66
N LEU A 943 -0.35 -50.47 -24.48
CA LEU A 943 -1.46 -49.63 -23.98
C LEU A 943 -2.52 -50.48 -23.26
N GLY A 944 -2.93 -51.63 -23.86
CA GLY A 944 -3.87 -52.55 -23.20
C GLY A 944 -3.41 -53.01 -21.83
N ARG A 945 -2.16 -53.39 -21.70
CA ARG A 945 -1.56 -53.78 -20.41
C ARG A 945 -1.53 -52.61 -19.42
N LEU A 946 -1.20 -51.39 -19.88
CA LEU A 946 -1.18 -50.19 -19.04
C LEU A 946 -2.56 -49.87 -18.51
N ILE A 947 -3.59 -49.81 -19.37
CA ILE A 947 -4.97 -49.51 -18.98
C ILE A 947 -5.52 -50.62 -18.06
N ALA A 948 -5.31 -51.91 -18.40
CA ALA A 948 -5.74 -53.04 -17.55
C ALA A 948 -5.12 -52.93 -16.13
N ARG A 949 -3.87 -52.46 -16.03
CA ARG A 949 -3.22 -52.20 -14.72
C ARG A 949 -3.98 -51.12 -13.94
N TYR A 950 -4.29 -49.96 -14.55
CA TYR A 950 -4.97 -48.87 -13.86
C TYR A 950 -6.46 -49.13 -13.61
N LEU A 951 -7.04 -50.13 -14.17
CA LEU A 951 -8.40 -50.63 -13.88
C LEU A 951 -8.44 -51.63 -12.71
N ARG A 952 -7.28 -52.11 -12.21
CA ARG A 952 -7.22 -52.97 -11.02
C ARG A 952 -7.45 -52.17 -9.75
N ARG A 953 -8.30 -52.63 -8.82
CA ARG A 953 -8.57 -51.97 -7.52
C ARG A 953 -7.27 -51.67 -6.74
N SER A 954 -6.30 -52.57 -6.76
CA SER A 954 -5.02 -52.41 -6.05
C SER A 954 -4.09 -51.36 -6.62
N GLN A 955 -4.31 -50.90 -7.86
CA GLN A 955 -3.43 -49.91 -8.50
C GLN A 955 -3.78 -48.51 -8.06
N GLY A 956 -2.84 -47.83 -7.41
CA GLY A 956 -2.92 -46.40 -7.10
C GLY A 956 -2.36 -45.49 -8.20
N PHE A 957 -2.83 -44.25 -8.20
CA PHE A 957 -2.39 -43.19 -9.12
C PHE A 957 -1.25 -42.40 -8.47
N ALA A 958 -0.04 -42.91 -8.53
CA ALA A 958 1.12 -42.29 -7.87
C ALA A 958 1.52 -40.95 -8.53
N SER A 959 1.86 -39.96 -7.68
CA SER A 959 2.39 -38.67 -8.17
C SER A 959 3.83 -38.83 -8.67
N ARG A 960 4.17 -38.09 -9.76
CA ARG A 960 5.51 -37.91 -10.32
C ARG A 960 6.27 -39.23 -10.50
N ARG A 961 5.63 -40.23 -11.14
CA ARG A 961 6.20 -41.59 -11.30
C ARG A 961 7.47 -41.59 -12.13
N ALA A 962 7.53 -40.79 -13.20
CA ALA A 962 8.65 -40.72 -14.12
C ALA A 962 8.73 -39.33 -14.75
N VAL A 963 9.44 -38.40 -14.13
CA VAL A 963 9.65 -37.05 -14.66
C VAL A 963 11.01 -36.94 -15.37
N PHE A 964 11.10 -36.07 -16.39
CA PHE A 964 12.37 -35.85 -17.10
C PHE A 964 13.35 -35.01 -16.28
N LYS A 965 12.83 -33.98 -15.58
CA LYS A 965 13.59 -33.10 -14.75
C LYS A 965 12.90 -32.97 -13.41
N VAL A 966 13.69 -32.98 -12.34
CA VAL A 966 13.19 -32.89 -10.98
C VAL A 966 12.46 -31.56 -10.75
N ASP A 967 12.99 -30.48 -11.32
CA ASP A 967 12.51 -29.12 -11.24
C ASP A 967 11.32 -28.82 -12.16
N GLN A 968 10.88 -29.76 -13.00
CA GLN A 968 9.70 -29.59 -13.84
C GLN A 968 8.47 -29.56 -12.97
N ARG A 969 7.84 -28.37 -12.86
CA ARG A 969 6.59 -28.18 -12.11
C ARG A 969 5.42 -28.87 -12.83
N GLY A 970 4.61 -29.59 -12.05
CA GLY A 970 3.35 -30.18 -12.52
C GLY A 970 2.15 -29.33 -12.03
N ASP A 971 1.06 -29.37 -12.79
CA ASP A 971 -0.18 -28.61 -12.45
C ASP A 971 -0.75 -28.97 -11.07
N TYR A 972 -0.43 -30.17 -10.56
CA TYR A 972 -0.99 -30.73 -9.32
C TYR A 972 0.06 -31.01 -8.25
N ASP A 973 1.27 -30.47 -8.36
CA ASP A 973 2.35 -30.72 -7.41
C ASP A 973 2.00 -30.27 -5.99
N HIS A 974 1.36 -29.09 -5.82
CA HIS A 974 0.93 -28.61 -4.53
C HIS A 974 -0.24 -29.42 -3.95
N LEU A 975 -1.14 -29.94 -4.79
CA LEU A 975 -2.20 -30.87 -4.37
C LEU A 975 -1.62 -32.20 -3.89
N ALA A 976 -0.57 -32.67 -4.56
CA ALA A 976 0.18 -33.88 -4.19
C ALA A 976 1.16 -33.60 -3.03
N ARG A 977 1.26 -32.36 -2.53
CA ARG A 977 2.19 -31.92 -1.48
C ARG A 977 3.66 -32.25 -1.83
N PHE A 978 4.02 -32.13 -3.12
CA PHE A 978 5.39 -32.30 -3.56
C PHE A 978 6.30 -31.22 -2.94
N GLY A 979 7.41 -31.67 -2.34
CA GLY A 979 8.30 -30.86 -1.51
C GLY A 979 8.30 -31.31 -0.05
N GLU A 980 7.23 -32.00 0.43
CA GLU A 980 7.21 -32.69 1.71
C GLU A 980 7.79 -34.11 1.62
N TRP A 981 7.72 -34.71 0.44
CA TRP A 981 8.30 -36.02 0.10
C TRP A 981 9.27 -35.90 -1.08
N GLN A 982 10.15 -36.87 -1.25
CA GLN A 982 11.12 -36.92 -2.32
C GLN A 982 10.74 -37.94 -3.39
N MET A 983 11.30 -37.82 -4.60
CA MET A 983 11.08 -38.75 -5.71
C MET A 983 11.55 -40.19 -5.41
N SER A 984 12.49 -40.32 -4.48
CA SER A 984 12.98 -41.61 -3.97
C SER A 984 12.01 -42.34 -3.07
N ASP A 985 11.06 -41.62 -2.46
CA ASP A 985 10.12 -42.18 -1.50
C ASP A 985 9.11 -43.08 -2.20
N GLY A 986 8.83 -44.23 -1.62
CA GLY A 986 7.81 -45.14 -2.12
C GLY A 986 6.43 -44.53 -2.10
N PRO A 987 5.63 -44.60 -3.16
CA PRO A 987 4.27 -44.08 -3.14
C PRO A 987 3.40 -44.90 -2.15
N LEU A 988 2.62 -44.20 -1.31
CA LEU A 988 1.69 -44.82 -0.37
C LEU A 988 0.31 -44.99 -1.02
N PRO A 989 -0.13 -46.23 -1.36
CA PRO A 989 -1.46 -46.44 -1.90
C PRO A 989 -2.52 -46.29 -0.78
N GLN A 990 -3.51 -45.40 -1.02
CA GLN A 990 -4.58 -45.11 -0.09
C GLN A 990 -5.93 -45.20 -0.80
N ASP A 991 -6.90 -45.93 -0.21
CA ASP A 991 -8.26 -45.94 -0.71
C ASP A 991 -8.94 -44.61 -0.46
N VAL A 992 -9.55 -44.05 -1.50
CA VAL A 992 -10.23 -42.74 -1.45
C VAL A 992 -11.61 -42.84 -2.08
N GLY A 993 -12.56 -42.12 -1.49
CA GLY A 993 -13.97 -42.14 -1.89
C GLY A 993 -14.80 -43.18 -1.14
N ALA A 994 -16.13 -43.19 -1.36
CA ALA A 994 -16.99 -44.20 -0.79
C ALA A 994 -16.62 -45.59 -1.34
N THR A 995 -16.29 -46.50 -0.46
CA THR A 995 -16.27 -47.92 -0.84
C THR A 995 -17.71 -48.31 -1.17
N ASP A 996 -17.95 -48.79 -2.40
CA ASP A 996 -19.20 -49.46 -2.69
C ASP A 996 -19.42 -50.47 -1.57
N ALA A 997 -20.45 -50.30 -0.75
CA ALA A 997 -20.87 -51.31 0.17
C ALA A 997 -21.19 -52.56 -0.66
N GLU A 998 -20.53 -53.68 -0.39
CA GLU A 998 -20.85 -54.98 -0.94
C GLU A 998 -22.33 -55.27 -0.66
#